data_c0a3deb0ab9fa8afc1a2f9f25f7075d2
#
_entry.id   c0a3deb0ab9fa8afc1a2f9f25f7075d2
#
_cell.length_a   1.000
_cell.length_b   1.000
_cell.length_c   1.000
_cell.angle_alpha   90.00
_cell.angle_beta   90.00
_cell.angle_gamma   90.00
#
_symmetry.space_group_name_H-M   'P 1'
#
loop_
_entity.id
_entity.type
_entity.pdbx_description
1 polymer ?
#
loop_
_entity_poly.entity_id
_entity_poly.type
_entity_poly.pdbx_seq_one_letter_code
_entity_poly.pdbx_strand_id
1 'polypeptide(L)'
;MNFKIESAYKPTGDQPQAIEELCDGLKNGANYQTLLGVTGSGKTFTMANVIERVNRPTLILSHNKTLAAQLYAEFKSFFPKNAVHYFVSYYDYYQPEAYIPSSDKYIEKDLMINDEIDRLRLAATTALLSGRRDVVIVSSVSCLYGIGNPEDFDKNVVEINVGQKIARNVFLRNLVDSLYSRTEMELGRGQFRVKGDTVDLYLAYEEIIIRIIFWGDEIESISSLNPETMETELQLEGYKIFPANIFVSTKERTASAIHQIELDLGKQVDMFRNEGREVEAKRLYERVTYDLEMMREVGYCSGIENYSRYFDGRLPGVRPFCLLDYFPKDFLTIIDESHVTIPQIRAMYGGDISRKMNLVEYGFRLPAAIDNRPLKFEEFEEATHQTIYVSATPAEYELNKSEGVIVEQLIRPTGLLDPKILVRPSKGQIDDLLEEIHLRIERNERVLVTTLTKRMAEELSSYLTKLNINCAYIHSDVDTMDRIQILDNLRAGEIDVLIGVNLLREGLDLPEVSLVAIIDADKEGFLRSHRSLTQTVGRAARNLNGTVIMYADKITESMQQTIDETERRRAIQLQYNEEHGITPQAIVKERIRVVGVDKKEESENKQKKSTPKKATSSIYDIDSLHHIAADPVVAYMSKDNLEKAIEKTKADMVAAAKNMDFITAAQLRDEMIRLEDKLNEMK
;
A
#
# COMPACT_ATOMS: atom_id res chain seq x y z
N MET A 1 26.04 3.71 14.08
CA MET A 1 25.58 2.57 14.90
C MET A 1 25.55 1.33 14.04
N ASN A 2 25.69 0.14 14.64
CA ASN A 2 25.52 -1.12 13.93
C ASN A 2 24.12 -1.66 14.19
N PHE A 3 23.60 -2.46 13.28
CA PHE A 3 22.37 -3.20 13.51
C PHE A 3 22.55 -4.19 14.65
N LYS A 4 21.53 -4.31 15.50
CA LYS A 4 21.49 -5.27 16.58
C LYS A 4 20.06 -5.79 16.76
N ILE A 5 19.91 -7.11 16.55
CA ILE A 5 18.63 -7.78 16.78
C ILE A 5 18.38 -7.95 18.28
N GLU A 6 17.18 -7.56 18.71
CA GLU A 6 16.65 -7.85 20.04
C GLU A 6 15.44 -8.80 19.86
N SER A 7 15.65 -10.09 20.05
CA SER A 7 14.61 -11.12 19.87
C SER A 7 14.79 -12.25 20.88
N ALA A 8 13.66 -12.79 21.35
CA ALA A 8 13.65 -14.02 22.12
C ALA A 8 13.93 -15.27 21.25
N TYR A 9 13.79 -15.14 19.93
CA TYR A 9 13.99 -16.24 18.98
C TYR A 9 15.45 -16.36 18.56
N LYS A 10 15.87 -17.59 18.25
CA LYS A 10 17.16 -17.90 17.62
C LYS A 10 16.89 -18.57 16.27
N PRO A 11 17.78 -18.41 15.28
CA PRO A 11 17.66 -19.11 14.00
C PRO A 11 17.60 -20.64 14.20
N THR A 12 16.59 -21.28 13.60
CA THR A 12 16.34 -22.73 13.68
C THR A 12 15.97 -23.29 12.31
N GLY A 13 15.98 -24.62 12.18
CA GLY A 13 15.69 -25.28 10.91
C GLY A 13 16.72 -24.91 9.85
N ASP A 14 16.26 -24.53 8.67
CA ASP A 14 17.09 -24.09 7.54
C ASP A 14 17.62 -22.68 7.69
N GLN A 15 17.11 -21.89 8.66
CA GLN A 15 17.46 -20.48 8.81
C GLN A 15 18.97 -20.23 8.98
N PRO A 16 19.71 -20.97 9.83
CA PRO A 16 21.15 -20.77 9.99
C PRO A 16 21.93 -20.93 8.68
N GLN A 17 21.63 -21.96 7.91
CA GLN A 17 22.24 -22.22 6.62
C GLN A 17 21.84 -21.14 5.59
N ALA A 18 20.56 -20.79 5.49
CA ALA A 18 20.08 -19.77 4.58
C ALA A 18 20.72 -18.40 4.86
N ILE A 19 20.89 -18.03 6.13
CA ILE A 19 21.55 -16.77 6.54
C ILE A 19 23.02 -16.79 6.10
N GLU A 20 23.73 -17.92 6.30
CA GLU A 20 25.13 -18.06 5.94
C GLU A 20 25.33 -17.97 4.42
N GLU A 21 24.57 -18.75 3.65
CA GLU A 21 24.61 -18.74 2.17
C GLU A 21 24.33 -17.36 1.58
N LEU A 22 23.27 -16.66 2.06
CA LEU A 22 22.94 -15.32 1.60
C LEU A 22 24.05 -14.32 1.95
N CYS A 23 24.60 -14.36 3.17
CA CYS A 23 25.66 -13.46 3.58
C CYS A 23 26.96 -13.70 2.81
N ASP A 24 27.30 -14.94 2.56
CA ASP A 24 28.51 -15.30 1.79
C ASP A 24 28.35 -14.92 0.31
N GLY A 25 27.17 -15.12 -0.28
CA GLY A 25 26.87 -14.63 -1.61
C GLY A 25 27.07 -13.10 -1.71
N LEU A 26 26.54 -12.33 -0.75
CA LEU A 26 26.70 -10.87 -0.71
C LEU A 26 28.18 -10.46 -0.56
N LYS A 27 28.96 -11.13 0.30
CA LYS A 27 30.40 -10.86 0.49
C LYS A 27 31.21 -11.19 -0.78
N ASN A 28 30.84 -12.26 -1.48
CA ASN A 28 31.48 -12.71 -2.68
C ASN A 28 31.05 -11.90 -3.94
N GLY A 29 30.22 -10.88 -3.76
CA GLY A 29 29.82 -9.96 -4.83
C GLY A 29 28.67 -10.44 -5.70
N ALA A 30 27.88 -11.43 -5.26
CA ALA A 30 26.67 -11.83 -5.96
C ALA A 30 25.69 -10.65 -6.05
N ASN A 31 25.32 -10.28 -7.27
CA ASN A 31 24.37 -9.17 -7.49
C ASN A 31 22.94 -9.58 -7.17
N TYR A 32 22.59 -10.83 -7.44
CA TYR A 32 21.22 -11.33 -7.28
C TYR A 32 21.23 -12.69 -6.59
N GLN A 33 20.35 -12.85 -5.61
CA GLN A 33 20.15 -14.11 -4.90
C GLN A 33 18.66 -14.34 -4.69
N THR A 34 18.23 -15.60 -4.67
CA THR A 34 16.82 -15.97 -4.46
C THR A 34 16.68 -16.81 -3.19
N LEU A 35 15.88 -16.31 -2.23
CA LEU A 35 15.44 -17.07 -1.05
C LEU A 35 14.05 -17.66 -1.34
N LEU A 36 14.00 -18.97 -1.53
CA LEU A 36 12.75 -19.73 -1.57
C LEU A 36 12.35 -20.09 -0.14
N GLY A 37 11.44 -19.32 0.43
CA GLY A 37 10.97 -19.55 1.79
C GLY A 37 9.48 -19.82 1.85
N VAL A 38 9.09 -20.99 2.38
CA VAL A 38 7.68 -21.34 2.52
C VAL A 38 6.97 -20.42 3.52
N THR A 39 5.64 -20.35 3.44
CA THR A 39 4.84 -19.59 4.40
C THR A 39 5.04 -20.14 5.81
N GLY A 40 5.38 -19.28 6.77
CA GLY A 40 5.61 -19.68 8.17
C GLY A 40 7.02 -20.19 8.49
N SER A 41 7.96 -20.20 7.53
CA SER A 41 9.36 -20.57 7.79
C SER A 41 10.18 -19.49 8.52
N GLY A 42 9.61 -18.30 8.71
CA GLY A 42 10.31 -17.18 9.38
C GLY A 42 11.23 -16.39 8.46
N LYS A 43 10.86 -16.20 7.17
CA LYS A 43 11.62 -15.40 6.18
C LYS A 43 12.01 -14.02 6.71
N THR A 44 11.10 -13.30 7.37
CA THR A 44 11.37 -11.97 7.93
C THR A 44 12.51 -12.01 8.95
N PHE A 45 12.54 -13.03 9.80
CA PHE A 45 13.61 -13.21 10.78
C PHE A 45 14.95 -13.55 10.12
N THR A 46 14.94 -14.38 9.07
CA THR A 46 16.13 -14.66 8.25
C THR A 46 16.66 -13.38 7.61
N MET A 47 15.80 -12.56 6.99
CA MET A 47 16.18 -11.27 6.43
C MET A 47 16.76 -10.33 7.49
N ALA A 48 16.17 -10.25 8.69
CA ALA A 48 16.70 -9.45 9.79
C ALA A 48 18.13 -9.89 10.18
N ASN A 49 18.38 -11.20 10.30
CA ASN A 49 19.71 -11.72 10.60
C ASN A 49 20.73 -11.42 9.49
N VAL A 50 20.32 -11.47 8.22
CA VAL A 50 21.19 -11.05 7.09
C VAL A 50 21.54 -9.57 7.21
N ILE A 51 20.54 -8.70 7.47
CA ILE A 51 20.74 -7.26 7.64
C ILE A 51 21.72 -6.96 8.78
N GLU A 52 21.56 -7.61 9.95
CA GLU A 52 22.48 -7.46 11.08
C GLU A 52 23.92 -7.84 10.71
N ARG A 53 24.12 -9.01 10.05
CA ARG A 53 25.45 -9.49 9.67
C ARG A 53 26.14 -8.67 8.60
N VAL A 54 25.38 -8.20 7.62
CA VAL A 54 25.89 -7.38 6.51
C VAL A 54 26.11 -5.94 6.92
N ASN A 55 25.30 -5.43 7.85
CA ASN A 55 25.40 -4.10 8.47
C ASN A 55 25.41 -2.95 7.44
N ARG A 56 24.48 -2.97 6.49
CA ARG A 56 24.32 -1.95 5.44
C ARG A 56 22.90 -1.38 5.47
N PRO A 57 22.69 -0.10 5.08
CA PRO A 57 21.36 0.43 4.84
C PRO A 57 20.59 -0.47 3.90
N THR A 58 19.33 -0.76 4.22
CA THR A 58 18.54 -1.75 3.51
C THR A 58 17.19 -1.19 3.10
N LEU A 59 16.83 -1.41 1.83
CA LEU A 59 15.50 -1.18 1.28
C LEU A 59 14.77 -2.51 1.19
N ILE A 60 13.57 -2.58 1.78
CA ILE A 60 12.67 -3.74 1.69
C ILE A 60 11.45 -3.32 0.89
N LEU A 61 11.26 -3.94 -0.28
CA LEU A 61 10.13 -3.67 -1.16
C LEU A 61 9.04 -4.72 -0.99
N SER A 62 7.80 -4.25 -0.88
CA SER A 62 6.59 -5.07 -0.85
C SER A 62 5.56 -4.56 -1.86
N HIS A 63 4.72 -5.45 -2.38
CA HIS A 63 3.77 -5.12 -3.43
C HIS A 63 2.54 -4.33 -2.97
N ASN A 64 2.24 -4.27 -1.67
CA ASN A 64 1.11 -3.49 -1.15
C ASN A 64 1.38 -2.85 0.21
N LYS A 65 0.53 -1.86 0.61
CA LYS A 65 0.66 -1.12 1.86
C LYS A 65 0.51 -2.01 3.10
N THR A 66 -0.42 -2.94 3.08
CA THR A 66 -0.76 -3.80 4.24
C THR A 66 0.40 -4.74 4.59
N LEU A 67 0.97 -5.40 3.58
CA LEU A 67 2.14 -6.25 3.79
C LEU A 67 3.37 -5.43 4.20
N ALA A 68 3.57 -4.26 3.60
CA ALA A 68 4.64 -3.34 4.01
C ALA A 68 4.48 -2.89 5.48
N ALA A 69 3.24 -2.63 5.95
CA ALA A 69 2.97 -2.28 7.34
C ALA A 69 3.27 -3.45 8.29
N GLN A 70 2.91 -4.66 7.92
CA GLN A 70 3.23 -5.86 8.68
C GLN A 70 4.76 -6.05 8.79
N LEU A 71 5.48 -5.99 7.67
CA LEU A 71 6.94 -6.09 7.65
C LEU A 71 7.60 -4.98 8.49
N TYR A 72 7.10 -3.74 8.37
CA TYR A 72 7.58 -2.62 9.18
C TYR A 72 7.45 -2.92 10.69
N ALA A 73 6.29 -3.40 11.13
CA ALA A 73 6.07 -3.74 12.53
C ALA A 73 7.00 -4.88 12.99
N GLU A 74 7.18 -5.93 12.17
CA GLU A 74 8.09 -7.04 12.47
C GLU A 74 9.55 -6.55 12.55
N PHE A 75 10.06 -5.78 11.57
CA PHE A 75 11.42 -5.26 11.59
C PHE A 75 11.64 -4.25 12.73
N LYS A 76 10.65 -3.43 13.06
CA LYS A 76 10.70 -2.52 14.20
C LYS A 76 10.83 -3.27 15.52
N SER A 77 10.17 -4.42 15.65
CA SER A 77 10.31 -5.28 16.83
C SER A 77 11.67 -5.96 16.92
N PHE A 78 12.29 -6.34 15.79
CA PHE A 78 13.62 -6.93 15.76
C PHE A 78 14.74 -5.90 15.98
N PHE A 79 14.54 -4.67 15.55
CA PHE A 79 15.50 -3.57 15.60
C PHE A 79 14.97 -2.36 16.37
N PRO A 80 14.61 -2.49 17.67
CA PRO A 80 13.95 -1.41 18.41
C PRO A 80 14.83 -0.16 18.60
N LYS A 81 16.16 -0.31 18.54
CA LYS A 81 17.15 0.78 18.72
C LYS A 81 17.72 1.31 17.41
N ASN A 82 17.42 0.69 16.29
CA ASN A 82 17.88 1.11 14.97
C ASN A 82 16.80 1.89 14.22
N ALA A 83 17.18 2.56 13.15
CA ALA A 83 16.28 3.38 12.34
C ALA A 83 15.48 2.51 11.36
N VAL A 84 14.32 2.04 11.78
CA VAL A 84 13.36 1.34 10.92
C VAL A 84 12.24 2.30 10.56
N HIS A 85 12.04 2.54 9.26
CA HIS A 85 11.06 3.50 8.74
C HIS A 85 10.11 2.88 7.72
N TYR A 86 8.95 3.51 7.57
CA TYR A 86 7.89 3.11 6.68
C TYR A 86 7.71 4.13 5.55
N PHE A 87 7.74 3.67 4.29
CA PHE A 87 7.63 4.55 3.13
C PHE A 87 6.66 4.00 2.10
N VAL A 88 5.41 4.43 2.17
CA VAL A 88 4.35 4.00 1.23
C VAL A 88 3.64 5.22 0.63
N SER A 89 2.68 5.01 -0.25
CA SER A 89 1.85 6.10 -0.77
C SER A 89 1.08 6.76 0.39
N TYR A 90 1.20 8.08 0.50
CA TYR A 90 0.57 8.90 1.55
C TYR A 90 -0.89 9.28 1.24
N TYR A 91 -1.45 8.75 0.16
CA TYR A 91 -2.86 8.95 -0.17
C TYR A 91 -3.74 7.87 0.47
N ASP A 92 -4.77 8.29 1.21
CA ASP A 92 -5.86 7.41 1.65
C ASP A 92 -6.82 7.16 0.49
N TYR A 93 -7.08 8.21 -0.30
CA TYR A 93 -7.78 8.15 -1.56
C TYR A 93 -6.97 8.85 -2.66
N TYR A 94 -6.94 8.29 -3.86
CA TYR A 94 -6.25 8.88 -5.01
C TYR A 94 -6.95 8.57 -6.32
N GLN A 95 -7.51 9.60 -6.95
CA GLN A 95 -8.00 9.57 -8.32
C GLN A 95 -7.02 10.34 -9.19
N PRO A 96 -6.28 9.69 -10.09
CA PRO A 96 -5.36 10.38 -10.99
C PRO A 96 -6.11 11.20 -12.03
N GLU A 97 -5.57 12.38 -12.36
CA GLU A 97 -6.02 13.17 -13.49
C GLU A 97 -5.93 12.35 -14.78
N ALA A 98 -6.99 12.32 -15.58
CA ALA A 98 -7.02 11.58 -16.83
C ALA A 98 -7.96 12.23 -17.86
N TYR A 99 -7.69 11.98 -19.14
CA TYR A 99 -8.60 12.32 -20.22
C TYR A 99 -8.85 11.08 -21.09
N ILE A 100 -10.12 10.83 -21.38
CA ILE A 100 -10.58 9.70 -22.19
C ILE A 100 -11.09 10.25 -23.52
N PRO A 101 -10.29 10.20 -24.61
CA PRO A 101 -10.66 10.82 -25.88
C PRO A 101 -11.93 10.22 -26.51
N SER A 102 -12.19 8.94 -26.34
CA SER A 102 -13.34 8.24 -26.92
C SER A 102 -14.70 8.74 -26.42
N SER A 103 -14.73 9.29 -25.20
CA SER A 103 -15.95 9.80 -24.56
C SER A 103 -15.89 11.32 -24.25
N ASP A 104 -14.82 12.00 -24.67
CA ASP A 104 -14.53 13.40 -24.36
C ASP A 104 -14.68 13.71 -22.83
N LYS A 105 -14.24 12.74 -21.99
CA LYS A 105 -14.39 12.84 -20.54
C LYS A 105 -13.06 13.20 -19.89
N TYR A 106 -13.04 14.38 -19.26
CA TYR A 106 -11.95 14.77 -18.35
C TYR A 106 -12.27 14.31 -16.92
N ILE A 107 -11.32 13.68 -16.28
CA ILE A 107 -11.35 13.25 -14.88
C ILE A 107 -10.38 14.13 -14.12
N GLU A 108 -10.89 14.93 -13.21
CA GLU A 108 -10.07 15.77 -12.37
C GLU A 108 -9.32 14.95 -11.33
N LYS A 109 -8.12 15.41 -10.95
CA LYS A 109 -7.35 14.82 -9.87
C LYS A 109 -8.07 15.05 -8.54
N ASP A 110 -8.31 13.97 -7.81
CA ASP A 110 -8.86 14.02 -6.45
C ASP A 110 -8.01 13.18 -5.51
N LEU A 111 -7.75 13.68 -4.30
CA LEU A 111 -6.88 13.00 -3.35
C LEU A 111 -7.17 13.40 -1.91
N MET A 112 -6.92 12.46 -1.00
CA MET A 112 -6.89 12.69 0.42
C MET A 112 -5.53 12.24 0.98
N ILE A 113 -4.80 13.18 1.60
CA ILE A 113 -3.48 12.94 2.18
C ILE A 113 -3.64 12.44 3.61
N ASN A 114 -2.84 11.44 3.95
CA ASN A 114 -2.68 10.95 5.31
C ASN A 114 -1.43 11.62 5.92
N ASP A 115 -1.64 12.55 6.84
CA ASP A 115 -0.58 13.34 7.47
C ASP A 115 0.42 12.47 8.25
N GLU A 116 -0.03 11.35 8.82
CA GLU A 116 0.84 10.45 9.56
C GLU A 116 1.77 9.68 8.62
N ILE A 117 1.25 9.20 7.48
CA ILE A 117 2.10 8.55 6.47
C ILE A 117 3.07 9.56 5.85
N ASP A 118 2.66 10.81 5.64
CA ASP A 118 3.55 11.87 5.15
C ASP A 118 4.71 12.13 6.12
N ARG A 119 4.43 12.20 7.42
CA ARG A 119 5.45 12.27 8.47
C ARG A 119 6.43 11.10 8.41
N LEU A 120 5.92 9.86 8.28
CA LEU A 120 6.76 8.66 8.22
C LEU A 120 7.66 8.65 6.98
N ARG A 121 7.16 9.17 5.84
CA ARG A 121 7.97 9.34 4.62
C ARG A 121 9.09 10.34 4.82
N LEU A 122 8.78 11.49 5.43
CA LEU A 122 9.77 12.51 5.73
C LEU A 122 10.82 11.99 6.73
N ALA A 123 10.39 11.22 7.74
CA ALA A 123 11.31 10.57 8.68
C ALA A 123 12.26 9.59 7.98
N ALA A 124 11.78 8.85 6.98
CA ALA A 124 12.59 7.91 6.20
C ALA A 124 13.68 8.64 5.39
N THR A 125 13.33 9.71 4.66
CA THR A 125 14.29 10.50 3.87
C THR A 125 15.30 11.21 4.77
N THR A 126 14.86 11.75 5.90
CA THR A 126 15.73 12.37 6.93
C THR A 126 16.73 11.37 7.49
N ALA A 127 16.28 10.16 7.84
CA ALA A 127 17.17 9.12 8.37
C ALA A 127 18.28 8.74 7.38
N LEU A 128 17.96 8.61 6.10
CA LEU A 128 18.93 8.30 5.04
C LEU A 128 19.99 9.40 4.89
N LEU A 129 19.60 10.67 4.93
CA LEU A 129 20.49 11.82 4.77
C LEU A 129 21.19 12.24 6.06
N SER A 130 20.78 11.70 7.23
CA SER A 130 21.44 11.99 8.52
C SER A 130 22.85 11.40 8.65
N GLY A 131 23.30 10.60 7.68
CA GLY A 131 24.58 9.90 7.70
C GLY A 131 24.52 8.58 8.51
N ARG A 132 23.38 8.18 9.05
CA ARG A 132 23.20 6.88 9.70
C ARG A 132 23.35 5.75 8.69
N ARG A 133 23.95 4.66 9.13
CA ARG A 133 24.09 3.46 8.31
C ARG A 133 23.19 2.31 8.77
N ASP A 134 22.63 2.41 9.94
CA ASP A 134 21.71 1.44 10.55
C ASP A 134 20.25 1.75 10.21
N VAL A 135 19.96 1.93 8.91
CA VAL A 135 18.64 2.35 8.40
C VAL A 135 18.02 1.21 7.60
N VAL A 136 16.79 0.82 7.96
CA VAL A 136 15.93 -0.08 7.19
C VAL A 136 14.70 0.71 6.76
N ILE A 137 14.45 0.77 5.46
CA ILE A 137 13.21 1.34 4.92
C ILE A 137 12.33 0.22 4.39
N VAL A 138 11.15 0.06 4.95
CA VAL A 138 10.12 -0.83 4.41
C VAL A 138 9.18 -0.02 3.52
N SER A 139 9.11 -0.35 2.24
CA SER A 139 8.39 0.43 1.26
C SER A 139 7.47 -0.41 0.38
N SER A 140 6.42 0.23 -0.13
CA SER A 140 5.70 -0.26 -1.30
C SER A 140 6.36 0.26 -2.59
N VAL A 141 5.87 -0.17 -3.75
CA VAL A 141 6.35 0.31 -5.06
C VAL A 141 6.22 1.84 -5.25
N SER A 142 5.57 2.55 -4.33
CA SER A 142 5.49 4.02 -4.34
C SER A 142 6.85 4.73 -4.20
N CYS A 143 7.89 4.04 -3.72
CA CYS A 143 9.26 4.55 -3.65
C CYS A 143 9.90 4.83 -5.03
N LEU A 144 9.32 4.29 -6.09
CA LEU A 144 9.79 4.46 -7.47
C LEU A 144 9.23 5.71 -8.16
N TYR A 145 8.26 6.40 -7.52
CA TYR A 145 7.77 7.70 -8.00
C TYR A 145 8.69 8.84 -7.59
N GLY A 146 8.61 9.91 -8.36
CA GLY A 146 9.37 11.13 -8.12
C GLY A 146 9.09 11.74 -6.75
N ILE A 147 10.19 12.07 -6.06
CA ILE A 147 10.22 12.88 -4.84
C ILE A 147 11.23 14.01 -5.03
N GLY A 148 11.45 14.85 -4.03
CA GLY A 148 12.41 15.96 -4.12
C GLY A 148 13.84 15.52 -4.40
N ASN A 149 14.65 16.46 -4.88
CA ASN A 149 16.08 16.24 -5.09
C ASN A 149 16.82 16.11 -3.76
N PRO A 150 17.54 15.00 -3.47
CA PRO A 150 18.25 14.80 -2.20
C PRO A 150 19.31 15.88 -1.93
N GLU A 151 19.98 16.41 -2.98
CA GLU A 151 20.96 17.50 -2.79
C GLU A 151 20.32 18.81 -2.32
N ASP A 152 19.12 19.13 -2.83
CA ASP A 152 18.41 20.33 -2.40
C ASP A 152 17.84 20.18 -0.99
N PHE A 153 17.40 18.97 -0.65
CA PHE A 153 16.97 18.64 0.70
C PHE A 153 18.13 18.81 1.69
N ASP A 154 19.32 18.29 1.37
CA ASP A 154 20.51 18.38 2.23
C ASP A 154 21.04 19.84 2.35
N LYS A 155 21.00 20.63 1.29
CA LYS A 155 21.40 22.05 1.32
C LYS A 155 20.52 22.93 2.21
N ASN A 156 19.27 22.53 2.45
CA ASN A 156 18.34 23.26 3.30
C ASN A 156 18.31 22.74 4.75
N VAL A 157 19.27 21.89 5.14
CA VAL A 157 19.46 21.47 6.54
C VAL A 157 20.02 22.63 7.34
N VAL A 158 19.39 22.93 8.48
CA VAL A 158 19.86 23.95 9.43
C VAL A 158 20.60 23.28 10.57
N GLU A 159 21.93 23.41 10.61
CA GLU A 159 22.74 22.87 11.69
C GLU A 159 22.93 23.92 12.79
N ILE A 160 22.68 23.54 14.04
CA ILE A 160 22.80 24.39 15.22
C ILE A 160 23.63 23.68 16.29
N ASN A 161 24.46 24.48 16.99
CA ASN A 161 25.29 24.00 18.08
C ASN A 161 25.25 25.00 19.27
N VAL A 162 25.38 24.50 20.47
CA VAL A 162 25.52 25.36 21.67
C VAL A 162 26.78 26.22 21.53
N GLY A 163 26.69 27.51 21.86
CA GLY A 163 27.76 28.48 21.67
C GLY A 163 27.91 29.03 20.24
N GLN A 164 27.07 28.57 19.30
CA GLN A 164 27.10 29.09 17.92
C GLN A 164 26.59 30.54 17.86
N LYS A 165 27.38 31.42 17.23
CA LYS A 165 27.01 32.80 16.99
C LYS A 165 26.21 32.93 15.69
N ILE A 166 24.94 33.18 15.84
CA ILE A 166 23.99 33.38 14.72
C ILE A 166 22.88 34.35 15.17
N ALA A 167 22.69 35.44 14.44
CA ALA A 167 21.60 36.35 14.75
C ALA A 167 20.24 35.60 14.66
N ARG A 168 19.43 35.72 15.70
CA ARG A 168 18.14 35.04 15.82
C ARG A 168 17.26 35.22 14.54
N ASN A 169 17.22 36.42 13.97
CA ASN A 169 16.45 36.69 12.76
C ASN A 169 16.96 35.92 11.51
N VAL A 170 18.27 35.68 11.46
CA VAL A 170 18.89 34.86 10.40
C VAL A 170 18.47 33.40 10.60
N PHE A 171 18.55 32.90 11.84
CA PHE A 171 18.07 31.54 12.15
C PHE A 171 16.61 31.34 11.83
N LEU A 172 15.71 32.27 12.20
CA LEU A 172 14.29 32.20 11.90
C LEU A 172 14.03 32.22 10.37
N ARG A 173 14.82 32.98 9.61
CA ARG A 173 14.74 32.97 8.16
C ARG A 173 15.15 31.61 7.56
N ASN A 174 16.22 31.01 8.09
CA ASN A 174 16.65 29.67 7.67
C ASN A 174 15.57 28.63 7.93
N LEU A 175 14.83 28.71 9.05
CA LEU A 175 13.68 27.82 9.32
C LEU A 175 12.56 28.01 8.27
N VAL A 176 12.25 29.25 7.90
CA VAL A 176 11.23 29.53 6.85
C VAL A 176 11.71 29.03 5.48
N ASP A 177 12.98 29.22 5.14
CA ASP A 177 13.56 28.69 3.90
C ASP A 177 13.59 27.14 3.89
N SER A 178 13.66 26.49 5.07
CA SER A 178 13.46 25.04 5.27
C SER A 178 11.99 24.63 5.41
N LEU A 179 11.06 25.48 5.01
CA LEU A 179 9.62 25.27 4.96
C LEU A 179 8.90 25.12 6.31
N TYR A 180 9.51 25.55 7.43
CA TYR A 180 8.79 25.67 8.69
C TYR A 180 7.96 26.96 8.73
N SER A 181 6.74 26.89 9.23
CA SER A 181 5.87 28.05 9.38
C SER A 181 5.87 28.60 10.82
N ARG A 182 5.80 29.94 10.94
CA ARG A 182 5.69 30.58 12.25
C ARG A 182 4.24 30.55 12.73
N THR A 183 4.04 30.22 13.99
CA THR A 183 2.74 30.35 14.66
C THR A 183 2.84 31.17 15.94
N GLU A 184 1.75 31.81 16.32
CA GLU A 184 1.56 32.48 17.62
C GLU A 184 0.54 31.74 18.50
N MET A 185 -0.13 30.73 17.90
CA MET A 185 -1.12 29.88 18.54
C MET A 185 -0.50 28.62 19.13
N GLU A 186 -1.28 27.54 19.14
CA GLU A 186 -0.82 26.20 19.49
C GLU A 186 0.24 25.73 18.48
N LEU A 187 1.32 25.15 19.00
CA LEU A 187 2.46 24.73 18.20
C LEU A 187 2.15 23.38 17.53
N GLY A 188 1.94 23.40 16.24
CA GLY A 188 1.74 22.23 15.43
C GLY A 188 3.03 21.70 14.80
N ARG A 189 2.98 20.49 14.24
CA ARG A 189 4.08 19.86 13.52
C ARG A 189 4.50 20.68 12.30
N GLY A 190 5.81 20.82 12.06
CA GLY A 190 6.36 21.66 11.00
C GLY A 190 6.24 23.16 11.27
N GLN A 191 6.02 23.54 12.52
CA GLN A 191 5.89 24.94 12.93
C GLN A 191 6.92 25.32 13.99
N PHE A 192 7.17 26.61 14.08
CA PHE A 192 7.95 27.17 15.17
C PHE A 192 7.24 28.35 15.83
N ARG A 193 7.51 28.54 17.11
CA ARG A 193 6.99 29.64 17.92
C ARG A 193 8.12 30.36 18.61
N VAL A 194 8.05 31.70 18.68
CA VAL A 194 9.05 32.55 19.30
C VAL A 194 8.44 33.25 20.53
N LYS A 195 9.05 33.06 21.71
CA LYS A 195 8.69 33.74 22.95
C LYS A 195 9.93 34.34 23.59
N GLY A 196 10.11 35.65 23.44
CA GLY A 196 11.35 36.33 23.94
C GLY A 196 12.59 35.77 23.23
N ASP A 197 13.53 35.24 24.00
CA ASP A 197 14.78 34.65 23.49
C ASP A 197 14.66 33.15 23.23
N THR A 198 13.47 32.57 23.39
CA THR A 198 13.22 31.14 23.22
C THR A 198 12.51 30.90 21.89
N VAL A 199 13.01 29.92 21.12
CA VAL A 199 12.40 29.40 19.93
C VAL A 199 12.05 27.95 20.17
N ASP A 200 10.75 27.60 20.10
CA ASP A 200 10.22 26.24 20.13
C ASP A 200 9.93 25.80 18.71
N LEU A 201 10.56 24.73 18.26
CA LEU A 201 10.40 24.15 16.90
C LEU A 201 9.84 22.74 17.02
N TYR A 202 8.62 22.50 16.51
CA TYR A 202 8.06 21.15 16.39
C TYR A 202 8.49 20.53 15.06
N LEU A 203 9.29 19.47 15.13
CA LEU A 203 9.83 18.82 13.94
C LEU A 203 8.73 18.24 13.06
N ALA A 204 8.93 18.29 11.74
CA ALA A 204 7.96 17.75 10.79
C ALA A 204 8.03 16.21 10.68
N TYR A 205 9.17 15.59 11.02
CA TYR A 205 9.49 14.18 10.80
C TYR A 205 9.57 13.35 12.10
N GLU A 206 9.59 14.00 13.27
CA GLU A 206 9.65 13.36 14.59
C GLU A 206 8.65 14.00 15.54
N GLU A 207 8.17 13.24 16.52
CA GLU A 207 7.27 13.74 17.57
C GLU A 207 8.06 14.35 18.73
N ILE A 208 8.89 15.35 18.41
CA ILE A 208 9.70 16.07 19.37
C ILE A 208 9.67 17.58 19.07
N ILE A 209 9.72 18.39 20.13
CA ILE A 209 9.95 19.83 20.03
C ILE A 209 11.39 20.11 20.39
N ILE A 210 12.10 20.83 19.54
CA ILE A 210 13.43 21.35 19.83
C ILE A 210 13.27 22.77 20.36
N ARG A 211 13.68 22.98 21.61
CA ARG A 211 13.74 24.30 22.25
C ARG A 211 15.14 24.85 22.15
N ILE A 212 15.27 26.02 21.56
CA ILE A 212 16.53 26.75 21.38
C ILE A 212 16.42 28.06 22.16
N ILE A 213 17.34 28.30 23.10
CA ILE A 213 17.40 29.52 23.88
C ILE A 213 18.60 30.35 23.40
N PHE A 214 18.34 31.62 23.11
CA PHE A 214 19.33 32.57 22.64
C PHE A 214 19.74 33.49 23.78
N TRP A 215 21.06 33.82 23.85
CA TRP A 215 21.59 34.93 24.62
C TRP A 215 22.18 35.97 23.64
N GLY A 216 21.37 36.98 23.30
CA GLY A 216 21.71 37.90 22.21
C GLY A 216 21.74 37.20 20.86
N ASP A 217 22.93 37.16 20.22
CA ASP A 217 23.17 36.47 18.94
C ASP A 217 23.92 35.13 19.09
N GLU A 218 23.86 34.53 20.28
CA GLU A 218 24.52 33.25 20.56
C GLU A 218 23.48 32.24 21.07
N ILE A 219 23.57 30.97 20.62
CA ILE A 219 22.73 29.88 21.12
C ILE A 219 23.26 29.44 22.49
N GLU A 220 22.51 29.71 23.55
CA GLU A 220 22.85 29.38 24.93
C GLU A 220 22.60 27.91 25.24
N SER A 221 21.46 27.36 24.80
CA SER A 221 21.10 25.96 25.04
C SER A 221 20.17 25.42 24.02
N ILE A 222 20.24 24.08 23.81
CA ILE A 222 19.37 23.31 22.95
C ILE A 222 18.82 22.13 23.74
N SER A 223 17.50 21.91 23.73
CA SER A 223 16.86 20.79 24.43
C SER A 223 15.75 20.18 23.62
N SER A 224 15.56 18.86 23.77
CA SER A 224 14.37 18.19 23.24
C SER A 224 13.28 18.13 24.30
N LEU A 225 12.02 18.36 23.87
CA LEU A 225 10.85 18.32 24.73
C LEU A 225 9.83 17.34 24.18
N ASN A 226 9.10 16.72 25.09
CA ASN A 226 7.91 15.95 24.75
C ASN A 226 6.79 16.91 24.30
N PRO A 227 6.15 16.69 23.14
CA PRO A 227 5.12 17.59 22.61
C PRO A 227 3.85 17.66 23.47
N GLU A 228 3.50 16.58 24.18
CA GLU A 228 2.27 16.51 25.00
C GLU A 228 2.47 17.15 26.37
N THR A 229 3.60 16.87 27.04
CA THR A 229 3.87 17.35 28.40
C THR A 229 4.69 18.65 28.45
N MET A 230 5.37 18.99 27.33
CA MET A 230 6.34 20.10 27.24
C MET A 230 7.53 19.97 28.23
N GLU A 231 7.74 18.78 28.79
CA GLU A 231 8.87 18.49 29.66
C GLU A 231 10.14 18.23 28.85
N THR A 232 11.27 18.66 29.38
CA THR A 232 12.58 18.43 28.77
C THR A 232 12.98 16.96 28.94
N GLU A 233 13.24 16.29 27.81
CA GLU A 233 13.70 14.89 27.77
C GLU A 233 15.21 14.81 27.75
N LEU A 234 15.87 15.63 26.91
CA LEU A 234 17.33 15.62 26.73
C LEU A 234 17.89 17.04 26.58
N GLN A 235 19.10 17.26 27.06
CA GLN A 235 19.93 18.42 26.70
C GLN A 235 20.86 18.01 25.56
N LEU A 236 20.98 18.86 24.55
CA LEU A 236 21.69 18.58 23.31
C LEU A 236 22.84 19.55 23.11
N GLU A 237 24.01 19.09 22.70
CA GLU A 237 25.16 19.94 22.33
C GLU A 237 24.98 20.56 20.93
N GLY A 238 24.20 19.90 20.05
CA GLY A 238 23.86 20.37 18.71
C GLY A 238 22.74 19.55 18.09
N TYR A 239 22.14 20.07 17.03
CA TYR A 239 21.09 19.39 16.32
C TYR A 239 21.09 19.76 14.83
N LYS A 240 20.69 18.79 13.96
CA LYS A 240 20.44 19.01 12.52
C LYS A 240 18.94 19.04 12.26
N ILE A 241 18.45 20.21 11.88
CA ILE A 241 17.05 20.43 11.55
C ILE A 241 16.90 20.22 10.05
N PHE A 242 16.18 19.18 9.66
CA PHE A 242 15.88 18.88 8.26
C PHE A 242 14.62 19.62 7.81
N PRO A 243 14.45 19.88 6.50
CA PRO A 243 13.29 20.57 5.97
C PRO A 243 11.95 19.94 6.36
N ALA A 244 10.92 20.78 6.49
CA ALA A 244 9.58 20.35 6.87
C ALA A 244 8.79 19.66 5.73
N ASN A 245 9.33 19.62 4.51
CA ASN A 245 8.73 18.95 3.36
C ASN A 245 9.82 18.34 2.48
N ILE A 246 9.51 17.20 1.84
CA ILE A 246 10.42 16.52 0.90
C ILE A 246 10.68 17.35 -0.36
N PHE A 247 9.68 18.13 -0.79
CA PHE A 247 9.78 18.99 -1.98
C PHE A 247 10.26 20.39 -1.59
N VAL A 248 11.56 20.56 -1.45
CA VAL A 248 12.20 21.85 -1.17
C VAL A 248 12.82 22.40 -2.44
N SER A 249 12.58 23.68 -2.73
CA SER A 249 13.21 24.40 -3.83
C SER A 249 13.66 25.77 -3.37
N THR A 250 14.81 26.24 -3.89
CA THR A 250 15.27 27.61 -3.58
C THR A 250 14.46 28.65 -4.38
N LYS A 251 14.41 29.88 -3.88
CA LYS A 251 13.70 31.00 -4.54
C LYS A 251 14.23 31.25 -5.96
N GLU A 252 15.53 31.13 -6.15
CA GLU A 252 16.19 31.30 -7.47
C GLU A 252 15.76 30.19 -8.43
N ARG A 253 15.68 28.93 -7.96
CA ARG A 253 15.20 27.81 -8.77
C ARG A 253 13.72 27.96 -9.12
N THR A 254 12.90 28.38 -8.18
CA THR A 254 11.48 28.63 -8.43
C THR A 254 11.28 29.71 -9.49
N ALA A 255 12.02 30.83 -9.42
CA ALA A 255 11.95 31.89 -10.42
C ALA A 255 12.42 31.40 -11.81
N SER A 256 13.51 30.62 -11.86
CA SER A 256 14.01 30.01 -13.09
C SER A 256 13.00 29.00 -13.66
N ALA A 257 12.38 28.17 -12.83
CA ALA A 257 11.36 27.21 -13.25
C ALA A 257 10.14 27.91 -13.87
N ILE A 258 9.63 28.96 -13.22
CA ILE A 258 8.51 29.76 -13.72
C ILE A 258 8.83 30.32 -15.10
N HIS A 259 10.01 30.92 -15.28
CA HIS A 259 10.43 31.45 -16.58
C HIS A 259 10.52 30.39 -17.67
N GLN A 260 11.06 29.20 -17.36
CA GLN A 260 11.14 28.09 -18.32
C GLN A 260 9.76 27.54 -18.68
N ILE A 261 8.84 27.45 -17.70
CA ILE A 261 7.45 27.04 -17.94
C ILE A 261 6.77 28.03 -18.92
N GLU A 262 6.97 29.35 -18.75
CA GLU A 262 6.42 30.37 -19.66
C GLU A 262 6.95 30.19 -21.10
N LEU A 263 8.25 29.94 -21.25
CA LEU A 263 8.85 29.72 -22.57
C LEU A 263 8.30 28.46 -23.25
N ASP A 264 8.16 27.37 -22.50
CA ASP A 264 7.63 26.11 -23.04
C ASP A 264 6.12 26.19 -23.29
N LEU A 265 5.37 26.95 -22.49
CA LEU A 265 3.97 27.27 -22.77
C LEU A 265 3.80 27.98 -24.11
N GLY A 266 4.61 29.03 -24.35
CA GLY A 266 4.57 29.77 -25.63
C GLY A 266 4.79 28.84 -26.82
N LYS A 267 5.86 28.02 -26.76
CA LYS A 267 6.18 27.05 -27.84
C LYS A 267 5.06 26.05 -28.09
N GLN A 268 4.45 25.50 -27.02
CA GLN A 268 3.42 24.48 -27.13
C GLN A 268 2.10 25.07 -27.66
N VAL A 269 1.74 26.26 -27.22
CA VAL A 269 0.56 26.98 -27.71
C VAL A 269 0.71 27.33 -29.21
N ASP A 270 1.89 27.81 -29.63
CA ASP A 270 2.17 28.12 -31.05
C ASP A 270 2.15 26.83 -31.89
N MET A 271 2.64 25.72 -31.39
CA MET A 271 2.56 24.41 -32.05
C MET A 271 1.08 24.03 -32.29
N PHE A 272 0.23 24.05 -31.28
CA PHE A 272 -1.19 23.72 -31.43
C PHE A 272 -1.91 24.66 -32.40
N ARG A 273 -1.62 25.96 -32.38
CA ARG A 273 -2.20 26.92 -33.34
C ARG A 273 -1.78 26.62 -34.77
N ASN A 274 -0.48 26.32 -34.99
CA ASN A 274 0.03 25.98 -36.32
C ASN A 274 -0.60 24.68 -36.87
N GLU A 275 -1.02 23.77 -35.99
CA GLU A 275 -1.75 22.55 -36.33
C GLU A 275 -3.27 22.77 -36.45
N GLY A 276 -3.77 23.99 -36.26
CA GLY A 276 -5.20 24.32 -36.30
C GLY A 276 -6.00 23.88 -35.06
N ARG A 277 -5.33 23.57 -33.96
CA ARG A 277 -5.88 23.03 -32.70
C ARG A 277 -6.09 24.16 -31.68
N GLU A 278 -6.98 25.09 -32.01
CA GLU A 278 -7.23 26.30 -31.18
C GLU A 278 -7.83 25.99 -29.81
N VAL A 279 -8.62 24.93 -29.68
CA VAL A 279 -9.25 24.54 -28.40
C VAL A 279 -8.19 24.06 -27.41
N GLU A 280 -7.27 23.21 -27.85
CA GLU A 280 -6.16 22.71 -27.05
C GLU A 280 -5.18 23.85 -26.70
N ALA A 281 -4.88 24.72 -27.64
CA ALA A 281 -4.04 25.90 -27.42
C ALA A 281 -4.62 26.81 -26.33
N LYS A 282 -5.91 27.11 -26.39
CA LYS A 282 -6.60 27.95 -25.41
C LYS A 282 -6.65 27.29 -24.04
N ARG A 283 -7.04 26.01 -23.97
CA ARG A 283 -7.11 25.21 -22.73
C ARG A 283 -5.76 25.18 -22.02
N LEU A 284 -4.70 24.86 -22.74
CA LEU A 284 -3.35 24.81 -22.17
C LEU A 284 -2.90 26.18 -21.66
N TYR A 285 -3.14 27.23 -22.42
CA TYR A 285 -2.77 28.60 -22.05
C TYR A 285 -3.48 29.03 -20.75
N GLU A 286 -4.80 28.88 -20.67
CA GLU A 286 -5.58 29.24 -19.50
C GLU A 286 -5.13 28.46 -18.26
N ARG A 287 -4.96 27.14 -18.39
CA ARG A 287 -4.55 26.29 -17.28
C ARG A 287 -3.16 26.62 -16.74
N VAL A 288 -2.17 26.72 -17.63
CA VAL A 288 -0.78 26.93 -17.19
C VAL A 288 -0.59 28.37 -16.68
N THR A 289 -1.27 29.36 -17.26
CA THR A 289 -1.24 30.73 -16.76
C THR A 289 -1.80 30.81 -15.33
N TYR A 290 -2.93 30.15 -15.07
CA TYR A 290 -3.48 30.05 -13.72
C TYR A 290 -2.51 29.35 -12.74
N ASP A 291 -1.91 28.21 -13.14
CA ASP A 291 -0.93 27.49 -12.32
C ASP A 291 0.28 28.38 -11.99
N LEU A 292 0.77 29.19 -12.97
CA LEU A 292 1.88 30.14 -12.79
C LEU A 292 1.54 31.28 -11.83
N GLU A 293 0.32 31.83 -11.90
CA GLU A 293 -0.15 32.84 -10.95
C GLU A 293 -0.20 32.29 -9.53
N MET A 294 -0.74 31.08 -9.34
CA MET A 294 -0.74 30.40 -8.04
C MET A 294 0.66 30.15 -7.50
N MET A 295 1.61 29.72 -8.36
CA MET A 295 3.01 29.52 -7.95
C MET A 295 3.68 30.83 -7.52
N ARG A 296 3.35 31.99 -8.14
CA ARG A 296 3.91 33.29 -7.77
C ARG A 296 3.36 33.83 -6.46
N GLU A 297 2.03 33.72 -6.28
CA GLU A 297 1.33 34.35 -5.14
C GLU A 297 1.36 33.45 -3.89
N VAL A 298 1.18 32.14 -4.07
CA VAL A 298 1.04 31.16 -2.97
C VAL A 298 2.26 30.26 -2.83
N GLY A 299 3.11 30.19 -3.86
CA GLY A 299 4.25 29.26 -3.91
C GLY A 299 3.89 27.83 -4.30
N TYR A 300 2.63 27.54 -4.59
CA TYR A 300 2.11 26.21 -4.89
C TYR A 300 0.91 26.29 -5.86
N CYS A 301 0.73 25.23 -6.67
CA CYS A 301 -0.47 25.04 -7.48
C CYS A 301 -0.94 23.57 -7.43
N SER A 302 -2.22 23.34 -7.72
CA SER A 302 -2.74 21.96 -7.86
C SER A 302 -2.09 21.25 -9.04
N GLY A 303 -1.45 20.09 -8.77
CA GLY A 303 -0.73 19.35 -9.80
C GLY A 303 0.68 19.88 -10.07
N ILE A 304 1.30 20.57 -9.10
CA ILE A 304 2.69 21.10 -9.20
C ILE A 304 3.70 20.03 -9.60
N GLU A 305 3.44 18.76 -9.28
CA GLU A 305 4.28 17.64 -9.69
C GLU A 305 4.44 17.49 -11.21
N ASN A 306 3.49 17.99 -12.01
CA ASN A 306 3.60 18.00 -13.47
C ASN A 306 4.67 18.96 -13.98
N TYR A 307 5.16 19.84 -13.11
CA TYR A 307 6.23 20.80 -13.37
C TYR A 307 7.56 20.42 -12.70
N SER A 308 7.64 19.25 -12.03
CA SER A 308 8.80 18.83 -11.24
C SER A 308 10.13 18.90 -12.00
N ARG A 309 10.13 18.60 -13.29
CA ARG A 309 11.33 18.70 -14.15
C ARG A 309 11.99 20.08 -14.09
N TYR A 310 11.20 21.16 -14.11
CA TYR A 310 11.72 22.52 -14.06
C TYR A 310 12.32 22.88 -12.71
N PHE A 311 11.66 22.45 -11.62
CA PHE A 311 12.15 22.67 -10.25
C PHE A 311 13.43 21.87 -9.97
N ASP A 312 13.52 20.65 -10.47
CA ASP A 312 14.73 19.81 -10.34
C ASP A 312 15.87 20.22 -11.27
N GLY A 313 15.61 21.05 -12.28
CA GLY A 313 16.56 21.41 -13.33
C GLY A 313 16.94 20.26 -14.25
N ARG A 314 16.10 19.22 -14.37
CA ARG A 314 16.33 18.05 -15.22
C ARG A 314 16.06 18.35 -16.71
N LEU A 315 16.84 17.71 -17.57
CA LEU A 315 16.58 17.74 -19.02
C LEU A 315 15.34 16.87 -19.35
N PRO A 316 14.63 17.17 -20.48
CA PRO A 316 13.55 16.33 -20.97
C PRO A 316 13.95 14.85 -21.08
N GLY A 317 13.07 13.95 -20.62
CA GLY A 317 13.28 12.49 -20.65
C GLY A 317 14.13 11.92 -19.52
N VAL A 318 14.84 12.75 -18.76
CA VAL A 318 15.62 12.29 -17.60
C VAL A 318 14.67 11.87 -16.48
N ARG A 319 14.97 10.71 -15.85
CA ARG A 319 14.17 10.17 -14.76
C ARG A 319 14.10 11.12 -13.57
N PRO A 320 12.99 11.13 -12.81
CA PRO A 320 12.91 11.89 -11.57
C PRO A 320 13.79 11.27 -10.48
N PHE A 321 14.15 12.07 -9.49
CA PHE A 321 14.70 11.56 -8.24
C PHE A 321 13.64 10.79 -7.48
N CYS A 322 14.01 9.65 -6.93
CA CYS A 322 13.12 8.80 -6.15
C CYS A 322 13.81 8.39 -4.83
N LEU A 323 13.14 7.58 -4.01
CA LEU A 323 13.71 7.17 -2.72
C LEU A 323 15.07 6.47 -2.85
N LEU A 324 15.32 5.75 -3.95
CA LEU A 324 16.59 5.05 -4.17
C LEU A 324 17.77 6.02 -4.25
N ASP A 325 17.55 7.25 -4.71
CA ASP A 325 18.60 8.29 -4.81
C ASP A 325 19.04 8.86 -3.45
N TYR A 326 18.27 8.62 -2.38
CA TYR A 326 18.61 8.99 -1.01
C TYR A 326 19.49 7.97 -0.32
N PHE A 327 19.55 6.74 -0.84
CA PHE A 327 20.40 5.69 -0.28
C PHE A 327 21.87 5.87 -0.64
N PRO A 328 22.80 5.44 0.23
CA PRO A 328 24.20 5.33 -0.14
C PRO A 328 24.36 4.21 -1.19
N LYS A 329 25.42 4.31 -2.02
CA LYS A 329 25.62 3.40 -3.18
C LYS A 329 25.70 1.91 -2.84
N ASP A 330 26.02 1.56 -1.60
CA ASP A 330 26.23 0.18 -1.15
C ASP A 330 25.03 -0.40 -0.39
N PHE A 331 23.85 0.18 -0.53
CA PHE A 331 22.65 -0.34 0.13
C PHE A 331 22.24 -1.73 -0.39
N LEU A 332 21.58 -2.49 0.47
CA LEU A 332 21.01 -3.79 0.13
C LEU A 332 19.54 -3.62 -0.25
N THR A 333 19.11 -4.26 -1.33
CA THR A 333 17.70 -4.36 -1.71
C THR A 333 17.15 -5.73 -1.39
N ILE A 334 16.02 -5.82 -0.70
CA ILE A 334 15.28 -7.05 -0.46
C ILE A 334 13.89 -6.87 -1.05
N ILE A 335 13.49 -7.78 -1.96
CA ILE A 335 12.18 -7.71 -2.62
C ILE A 335 11.33 -8.87 -2.10
N ASP A 336 10.40 -8.52 -1.22
CA ASP A 336 9.47 -9.49 -0.65
C ASP A 336 8.33 -9.79 -1.62
N GLU A 337 7.85 -11.05 -1.62
CA GLU A 337 6.92 -11.61 -2.59
C GLU A 337 7.29 -11.18 -4.03
N SER A 338 8.56 -11.39 -4.38
CA SER A 338 9.18 -10.85 -5.61
C SER A 338 8.44 -11.25 -6.88
N HIS A 339 7.85 -12.45 -6.93
CA HIS A 339 7.04 -12.94 -8.03
C HIS A 339 5.78 -12.09 -8.33
N VAL A 340 5.34 -11.24 -7.38
CA VAL A 340 4.27 -10.24 -7.55
C VAL A 340 4.85 -8.84 -7.68
N THR A 341 5.84 -8.50 -6.86
CA THR A 341 6.42 -7.15 -6.79
C THR A 341 7.13 -6.79 -8.10
N ILE A 342 7.90 -7.69 -8.70
CA ILE A 342 8.61 -7.43 -9.96
C ILE A 342 7.67 -7.16 -11.15
N PRO A 343 6.64 -7.98 -11.43
CA PRO A 343 5.66 -7.65 -12.46
C PRO A 343 4.95 -6.31 -12.23
N GLN A 344 4.68 -5.94 -10.99
CA GLN A 344 4.08 -4.66 -10.64
C GLN A 344 5.01 -3.50 -11.00
N ILE A 345 6.30 -3.57 -10.64
CA ILE A 345 7.30 -2.56 -11.01
C ILE A 345 7.36 -2.37 -12.52
N ARG A 346 7.36 -3.46 -13.30
CA ARG A 346 7.36 -3.42 -14.78
C ARG A 346 6.13 -2.71 -15.35
N ALA A 347 4.97 -2.92 -14.77
CA ALA A 347 3.71 -2.39 -15.29
C ALA A 347 3.50 -0.89 -15.00
N MET A 348 4.12 -0.35 -13.96
CA MET A 348 3.85 1.01 -13.46
C MET A 348 4.09 2.10 -14.50
N TYR A 349 5.23 2.05 -15.19
CA TYR A 349 5.61 3.06 -16.18
C TYR A 349 4.62 3.12 -17.36
N GLY A 350 4.25 1.96 -17.91
CA GLY A 350 3.36 1.88 -19.08
C GLY A 350 1.97 2.49 -18.83
N GLY A 351 1.40 2.22 -17.67
CA GLY A 351 0.09 2.78 -17.28
C GLY A 351 0.13 4.30 -17.07
N ASP A 352 1.16 4.80 -16.41
CA ASP A 352 1.30 6.24 -16.14
C ASP A 352 1.55 7.07 -17.41
N ILE A 353 2.47 6.62 -18.28
CA ILE A 353 2.80 7.36 -19.51
C ILE A 353 1.62 7.43 -20.47
N SER A 354 0.87 6.33 -20.66
CA SER A 354 -0.29 6.30 -21.57
C SER A 354 -1.34 7.35 -21.17
N ARG A 355 -1.63 7.45 -19.87
CA ARG A 355 -2.54 8.45 -19.31
C ARG A 355 -2.05 9.88 -19.53
N LYS A 356 -0.77 10.15 -19.27
CA LYS A 356 -0.16 11.49 -19.40
C LYS A 356 0.00 11.93 -20.84
N MET A 357 0.26 11.01 -21.76
CA MET A 357 0.29 11.35 -23.18
C MET A 357 -1.03 11.93 -23.66
N ASN A 358 -2.17 11.35 -23.25
CA ASN A 358 -3.47 11.92 -23.58
C ASN A 358 -3.64 13.34 -23.01
N LEU A 359 -3.22 13.58 -21.75
CA LEU A 359 -3.31 14.91 -21.14
C LEU A 359 -2.48 15.97 -21.89
N VAL A 360 -1.30 15.59 -22.38
CA VAL A 360 -0.43 16.48 -23.15
C VAL A 360 -0.96 16.68 -24.57
N GLU A 361 -1.35 15.61 -25.24
CA GLU A 361 -1.85 15.66 -26.62
C GLU A 361 -3.11 16.52 -26.73
N TYR A 362 -4.00 16.45 -25.76
CA TYR A 362 -5.26 17.22 -25.77
C TYR A 362 -5.21 18.55 -25.01
N GLY A 363 -4.01 19.07 -24.72
CA GLY A 363 -3.79 20.41 -24.17
C GLY A 363 -4.22 20.61 -22.71
N PHE A 364 -4.24 19.55 -21.91
CA PHE A 364 -4.49 19.65 -20.46
C PHE A 364 -3.22 19.91 -19.66
N ARG A 365 -2.06 19.43 -20.15
CA ARG A 365 -0.74 19.56 -19.50
C ARG A 365 0.35 19.84 -20.50
N LEU A 366 1.45 20.50 -20.03
CA LEU A 366 2.68 20.64 -20.80
C LEU A 366 3.39 19.30 -20.98
N PRO A 367 4.24 19.14 -22.03
CA PRO A 367 5.05 17.94 -22.23
C PRO A 367 5.89 17.52 -21.01
N ALA A 368 6.29 18.47 -20.16
CA ALA A 368 7.01 18.22 -18.91
C ALA A 368 6.27 17.28 -17.95
N ALA A 369 4.94 17.20 -18.03
CA ALA A 369 4.15 16.29 -17.22
C ALA A 369 4.51 14.79 -17.44
N ILE A 370 5.01 14.45 -18.64
CA ILE A 370 5.48 13.10 -18.98
C ILE A 370 6.72 12.71 -18.17
N ASP A 371 7.56 13.70 -17.80
CA ASP A 371 8.80 13.48 -17.05
C ASP A 371 8.56 13.29 -15.52
N ASN A 372 7.37 13.58 -15.03
CA ASN A 372 6.93 13.19 -13.69
C ASN A 372 6.35 11.77 -13.73
N ARG A 373 7.18 10.77 -13.64
CA ARG A 373 6.84 9.37 -13.86
C ARG A 373 7.53 8.43 -12.87
N PRO A 374 7.03 7.22 -12.65
CA PRO A 374 7.81 6.22 -11.95
C PRO A 374 9.05 5.83 -12.77
N LEU A 375 10.02 5.20 -12.13
CA LEU A 375 11.16 4.60 -12.83
C LEU A 375 10.68 3.61 -13.89
N LYS A 376 11.40 3.55 -15.01
CA LYS A 376 11.32 2.39 -15.90
C LYS A 376 11.95 1.19 -15.21
N PHE A 377 11.62 -0.01 -15.67
CA PHE A 377 12.14 -1.22 -15.06
C PHE A 377 13.68 -1.30 -15.15
N GLU A 378 14.25 -0.91 -16.29
CA GLU A 378 15.69 -0.88 -16.50
C GLU A 378 16.38 0.13 -15.57
N GLU A 379 15.76 1.31 -15.38
CA GLU A 379 16.25 2.33 -14.44
C GLU A 379 16.22 1.86 -12.99
N PHE A 380 15.23 1.02 -12.63
CA PHE A 380 15.17 0.37 -11.33
C PHE A 380 16.29 -0.66 -11.15
N GLU A 381 16.53 -1.50 -12.16
CA GLU A 381 17.64 -2.47 -12.12
C GLU A 381 19.01 -1.77 -12.00
N GLU A 382 19.22 -0.66 -12.70
CA GLU A 382 20.46 0.13 -12.61
C GLU A 382 20.64 0.82 -11.25
N ALA A 383 19.55 1.21 -10.61
CA ALA A 383 19.58 1.88 -9.29
C ALA A 383 19.76 0.89 -8.13
N THR A 384 19.51 -0.40 -8.33
CA THR A 384 19.66 -1.45 -7.31
C THR A 384 20.89 -2.30 -7.60
N HIS A 385 21.82 -2.43 -6.64
CA HIS A 385 23.08 -3.13 -6.86
C HIS A 385 23.00 -4.60 -6.46
N GLN A 386 22.92 -4.90 -5.14
CA GLN A 386 22.77 -6.27 -4.63
C GLN A 386 21.33 -6.46 -4.17
N THR A 387 20.68 -7.48 -4.72
CA THR A 387 19.25 -7.73 -4.49
C THR A 387 19.02 -9.17 -4.05
N ILE A 388 18.26 -9.34 -2.95
CA ILE A 388 17.71 -10.63 -2.52
C ILE A 388 16.23 -10.67 -2.88
N TYR A 389 15.86 -11.60 -3.75
CA TYR A 389 14.47 -11.92 -4.05
C TYR A 389 13.93 -12.90 -3.02
N VAL A 390 12.83 -12.58 -2.39
CA VAL A 390 12.20 -13.44 -1.37
C VAL A 390 10.84 -13.88 -1.86
N SER A 391 10.61 -15.18 -1.95
CA SER A 391 9.33 -15.72 -2.41
C SER A 391 9.12 -17.15 -1.97
N ALA A 392 7.86 -17.55 -1.76
CA ALA A 392 7.50 -18.96 -1.61
C ALA A 392 7.39 -19.70 -2.96
N THR A 393 7.22 -18.93 -4.05
CA THR A 393 7.04 -19.40 -5.43
C THR A 393 7.78 -18.48 -6.40
N PRO A 394 9.14 -18.50 -6.44
CA PRO A 394 9.92 -17.64 -7.33
C PRO A 394 9.47 -17.76 -8.78
N ALA A 395 9.55 -16.65 -9.52
CA ALA A 395 9.24 -16.62 -10.94
C ALA A 395 10.49 -16.85 -11.81
N GLU A 396 10.27 -17.02 -13.08
CA GLU A 396 11.36 -17.23 -14.06
C GLU A 396 12.37 -16.07 -14.06
N TYR A 397 11.91 -14.84 -13.80
CA TYR A 397 12.78 -13.68 -13.73
C TYR A 397 13.81 -13.79 -12.60
N GLU A 398 13.37 -14.11 -11.38
CA GLU A 398 14.25 -14.27 -10.21
C GLU A 398 15.23 -15.42 -10.41
N LEU A 399 14.73 -16.55 -10.95
CA LEU A 399 15.54 -17.73 -11.23
C LEU A 399 16.62 -17.43 -12.27
N ASN A 400 16.29 -16.73 -13.34
CA ASN A 400 17.25 -16.33 -14.35
C ASN A 400 18.29 -15.34 -13.82
N LYS A 401 17.89 -14.37 -12.98
CA LYS A 401 18.80 -13.38 -12.37
C LYS A 401 19.76 -14.02 -11.37
N SER A 402 19.32 -15.02 -10.62
CA SER A 402 20.15 -15.78 -9.67
C SER A 402 20.84 -16.99 -10.32
N GLU A 403 20.85 -17.10 -11.66
CA GLU A 403 21.49 -18.18 -12.43
C GLU A 403 21.04 -19.60 -11.99
N GLY A 404 19.79 -19.69 -11.51
CA GLY A 404 19.22 -20.94 -10.99
C GLY A 404 19.66 -21.31 -9.57
N VAL A 405 20.52 -20.50 -8.93
CA VAL A 405 20.93 -20.73 -7.55
C VAL A 405 19.84 -20.24 -6.59
N ILE A 406 19.31 -21.14 -5.78
CA ILE A 406 18.22 -20.86 -4.84
C ILE A 406 18.68 -21.28 -3.44
N VAL A 407 18.51 -20.39 -2.49
CA VAL A 407 18.63 -20.69 -1.05
C VAL A 407 17.25 -21.14 -0.58
N GLU A 408 17.14 -22.43 -0.15
CA GLU A 408 15.87 -22.99 0.31
C GLU A 408 15.68 -22.79 1.82
N GLN A 409 14.46 -22.44 2.22
CA GLN A 409 14.04 -22.36 3.62
C GLN A 409 12.64 -22.99 3.75
N LEU A 410 12.61 -24.29 3.95
CA LEU A 410 11.40 -25.13 3.92
C LEU A 410 10.89 -25.48 5.32
N ILE A 411 11.77 -25.52 6.32
CA ILE A 411 11.42 -25.91 7.68
C ILE A 411 10.70 -24.77 8.42
N ARG A 412 9.53 -25.10 8.98
CA ARG A 412 8.81 -24.22 9.91
C ARG A 412 9.26 -24.51 11.34
N PRO A 413 9.73 -23.51 12.09
CA PRO A 413 10.13 -23.69 13.49
C PRO A 413 9.02 -24.25 14.40
N THR A 414 7.75 -24.01 14.02
CA THR A 414 6.57 -24.52 14.75
C THR A 414 6.29 -26.00 14.52
N GLY A 415 7.00 -26.66 13.61
CA GLY A 415 6.77 -28.04 13.21
C GLY A 415 5.52 -28.26 12.35
N LEU A 416 4.78 -27.21 11.98
CA LEU A 416 3.56 -27.31 11.17
C LEU A 416 3.84 -27.87 9.79
N LEU A 417 3.06 -28.88 9.41
CA LEU A 417 3.17 -29.53 8.10
C LEU A 417 2.42 -28.74 7.03
N ASP A 418 2.84 -28.87 5.77
CA ASP A 418 2.01 -28.45 4.64
C ASP A 418 0.67 -29.21 4.64
N PRO A 419 -0.43 -28.60 4.18
CA PRO A 419 -1.75 -29.22 4.25
C PRO A 419 -1.83 -30.45 3.33
N LYS A 420 -2.71 -31.40 3.67
CA LYS A 420 -3.03 -32.50 2.75
C LYS A 420 -3.88 -31.96 1.62
N ILE A 421 -3.55 -32.34 0.37
CA ILE A 421 -4.35 -32.00 -0.82
C ILE A 421 -5.20 -33.21 -1.17
N LEU A 422 -6.51 -33.00 -1.28
CA LEU A 422 -7.49 -33.98 -1.74
C LEU A 422 -8.06 -33.52 -3.08
N VAL A 423 -8.06 -34.38 -4.08
CA VAL A 423 -8.74 -34.10 -5.36
C VAL A 423 -10.09 -34.82 -5.36
N ARG A 424 -11.17 -34.07 -5.57
CA ARG A 424 -12.55 -34.58 -5.61
C ARG A 424 -13.24 -34.19 -6.92
N PRO A 425 -14.24 -34.96 -7.40
CA PRO A 425 -14.94 -34.65 -8.64
C PRO A 425 -15.62 -33.27 -8.61
N SER A 426 -15.67 -32.57 -9.76
CA SER A 426 -16.40 -31.32 -9.91
C SER A 426 -17.92 -31.51 -9.84
N LYS A 427 -18.42 -32.69 -10.23
CA LYS A 427 -19.84 -33.00 -10.14
C LYS A 427 -20.27 -33.13 -8.67
N GLY A 428 -21.22 -32.29 -8.24
CA GLY A 428 -21.67 -32.25 -6.83
C GLY A 428 -20.73 -31.49 -5.88
N GLN A 429 -19.77 -30.72 -6.42
CA GLN A 429 -18.76 -29.98 -5.64
C GLN A 429 -19.36 -29.03 -4.59
N ILE A 430 -20.56 -28.47 -4.82
CA ILE A 430 -21.21 -27.56 -3.87
C ILE A 430 -21.80 -28.32 -2.68
N ASP A 431 -22.40 -29.49 -2.93
CA ASP A 431 -22.97 -30.31 -1.86
C ASP A 431 -21.87 -30.89 -0.96
N ASP A 432 -20.79 -31.40 -1.56
CA ASP A 432 -19.61 -31.89 -0.84
C ASP A 432 -18.92 -30.73 -0.05
N LEU A 433 -18.82 -29.54 -0.64
CA LEU A 433 -18.31 -28.36 0.04
C LEU A 433 -19.16 -27.98 1.25
N LEU A 434 -20.48 -28.08 1.17
CA LEU A 434 -21.39 -27.80 2.30
C LEU A 434 -21.15 -28.75 3.47
N GLU A 435 -21.00 -30.05 3.22
CA GLU A 435 -20.66 -31.01 4.28
C GLU A 435 -19.34 -30.63 4.98
N GLU A 436 -18.31 -30.31 4.20
CA GLU A 436 -17.02 -29.91 4.74
C GLU A 436 -17.08 -28.59 5.53
N ILE A 437 -17.89 -27.62 5.08
CA ILE A 437 -18.13 -26.37 5.80
C ILE A 437 -18.77 -26.66 7.16
N HIS A 438 -19.83 -27.47 7.21
CA HIS A 438 -20.48 -27.81 8.47
C HIS A 438 -19.54 -28.51 9.46
N LEU A 439 -18.72 -29.46 8.97
CA LEU A 439 -17.70 -30.12 9.79
C LEU A 439 -16.67 -29.13 10.39
N ARG A 440 -16.31 -28.06 9.67
CA ARG A 440 -15.37 -27.03 10.16
C ARG A 440 -16.05 -26.07 11.14
N ILE A 441 -17.29 -25.67 10.89
CA ILE A 441 -18.08 -24.83 11.80
C ILE A 441 -18.24 -25.52 13.15
N GLU A 442 -18.58 -26.83 13.18
CA GLU A 442 -18.68 -27.62 14.40
C GLU A 442 -17.39 -27.61 15.24
N ARG A 443 -16.23 -27.51 14.57
CA ARG A 443 -14.89 -27.45 15.19
C ARG A 443 -14.44 -26.02 15.51
N ASN A 444 -15.28 -25.02 15.23
CA ASN A 444 -14.93 -23.60 15.33
C ASN A 444 -13.72 -23.20 14.47
N GLU A 445 -13.58 -23.84 13.30
CA GLU A 445 -12.53 -23.58 12.32
C GLU A 445 -13.11 -22.75 11.15
N ARG A 446 -12.25 -22.10 10.36
CA ARG A 446 -12.64 -21.23 9.24
C ARG A 446 -12.33 -21.86 7.90
N VAL A 447 -13.12 -21.49 6.89
CA VAL A 447 -13.03 -22.03 5.52
C VAL A 447 -12.76 -20.91 4.53
N LEU A 448 -11.79 -21.12 3.61
CA LEU A 448 -11.59 -20.28 2.45
C LEU A 448 -12.05 -21.01 1.19
N VAL A 449 -12.83 -20.34 0.35
CA VAL A 449 -13.29 -20.88 -0.93
C VAL A 449 -12.80 -20.00 -2.08
N THR A 450 -12.13 -20.59 -3.08
CA THR A 450 -11.68 -19.85 -4.25
C THR A 450 -12.52 -20.20 -5.47
N THR A 451 -13.06 -19.16 -6.11
CA THR A 451 -13.86 -19.26 -7.34
C THR A 451 -13.09 -18.68 -8.54
N LEU A 452 -13.59 -18.88 -9.75
CA LEU A 452 -13.00 -18.35 -10.99
C LEU A 452 -13.51 -16.96 -11.36
N THR A 453 -14.72 -16.61 -10.95
CA THR A 453 -15.37 -15.34 -11.34
C THR A 453 -15.97 -14.64 -10.14
N LYS A 454 -16.09 -13.30 -10.21
CA LYS A 454 -16.78 -12.46 -9.21
C LYS A 454 -18.23 -12.92 -9.01
N ARG A 455 -18.94 -13.10 -10.11
CA ARG A 455 -20.33 -13.55 -10.10
C ARG A 455 -20.51 -14.89 -9.36
N MET A 456 -19.61 -15.85 -9.58
CA MET A 456 -19.66 -17.13 -8.88
C MET A 456 -19.43 -16.96 -7.37
N ALA A 457 -18.55 -16.03 -6.96
CA ALA A 457 -18.31 -15.73 -5.56
C ALA A 457 -19.56 -15.13 -4.89
N GLU A 458 -20.23 -14.20 -5.55
CA GLU A 458 -21.47 -13.55 -5.08
C GLU A 458 -22.62 -14.53 -5.01
N GLU A 459 -22.84 -15.34 -6.08
CA GLU A 459 -23.89 -16.36 -6.12
C GLU A 459 -23.68 -17.43 -5.03
N LEU A 460 -22.45 -17.90 -4.82
CA LEU A 460 -22.13 -18.86 -3.77
C LEU A 460 -22.33 -18.27 -2.38
N SER A 461 -21.91 -17.03 -2.15
CA SER A 461 -22.16 -16.33 -0.89
C SER A 461 -23.66 -16.20 -0.61
N SER A 462 -24.45 -15.77 -1.59
CA SER A 462 -25.90 -15.67 -1.47
C SER A 462 -26.56 -17.03 -1.17
N TYR A 463 -26.05 -18.11 -1.79
CA TYR A 463 -26.53 -19.46 -1.54
C TYR A 463 -26.25 -19.94 -0.12
N LEU A 464 -25.01 -19.75 0.38
CA LEU A 464 -24.60 -20.12 1.74
C LEU A 464 -25.36 -19.33 2.80
N THR A 465 -25.59 -18.03 2.58
CA THR A 465 -26.36 -17.17 3.48
C THR A 465 -27.83 -17.66 3.62
N LYS A 466 -28.44 -18.13 2.52
CA LYS A 466 -29.79 -18.73 2.57
C LYS A 466 -29.85 -20.01 3.41
N LEU A 467 -28.72 -20.69 3.58
CA LEU A 467 -28.58 -21.88 4.42
C LEU A 467 -28.13 -21.53 5.86
N ASN A 468 -28.20 -20.24 6.26
CA ASN A 468 -27.79 -19.71 7.56
C ASN A 468 -26.29 -19.95 7.89
N ILE A 469 -25.43 -19.98 6.88
CA ILE A 469 -23.97 -20.01 7.06
C ILE A 469 -23.46 -18.57 7.04
N ASN A 470 -22.71 -18.17 8.07
CA ASN A 470 -22.08 -16.85 8.13
C ASN A 470 -20.94 -16.78 7.12
N CYS A 471 -21.15 -16.12 6.01
CA CYS A 471 -20.14 -16.01 4.96
C CYS A 471 -20.02 -14.58 4.43
N ALA A 472 -18.85 -14.28 3.91
CA ALA A 472 -18.60 -13.07 3.15
C ALA A 472 -17.82 -13.39 1.87
N TYR A 473 -17.85 -12.47 0.91
CA TYR A 473 -17.03 -12.59 -0.28
C TYR A 473 -16.11 -11.38 -0.43
N ILE A 474 -14.96 -11.61 -1.08
CA ILE A 474 -13.99 -10.56 -1.41
C ILE A 474 -13.62 -10.68 -2.89
N HIS A 475 -13.71 -9.56 -3.64
CA HIS A 475 -13.18 -9.40 -4.99
C HIS A 475 -12.58 -8.01 -5.21
N SER A 476 -12.14 -7.68 -6.43
CA SER A 476 -11.43 -6.43 -6.73
C SER A 476 -12.24 -5.15 -6.47
N ASP A 477 -13.56 -5.23 -6.44
CA ASP A 477 -14.46 -4.08 -6.31
C ASP A 477 -14.86 -3.81 -4.84
N VAL A 478 -14.46 -4.70 -3.91
CA VAL A 478 -14.64 -4.48 -2.47
C VAL A 478 -13.62 -3.45 -1.99
N ASP A 479 -14.08 -2.42 -1.31
CA ASP A 479 -13.26 -1.33 -0.80
C ASP A 479 -12.21 -1.85 0.21
N THR A 480 -11.11 -1.11 0.34
CA THR A 480 -9.98 -1.51 1.21
C THR A 480 -10.39 -1.60 2.67
N MET A 481 -11.24 -0.68 3.15
CA MET A 481 -11.72 -0.67 4.54
C MET A 481 -12.65 -1.86 4.81
N ASP A 482 -13.59 -2.12 3.90
CA ASP A 482 -14.50 -3.27 3.99
C ASP A 482 -13.74 -4.60 3.99
N ARG A 483 -12.68 -4.69 3.18
CA ARG A 483 -11.79 -5.86 3.14
C ARG A 483 -11.14 -6.12 4.48
N ILE A 484 -10.62 -5.08 5.15
CA ILE A 484 -10.01 -5.18 6.47
C ILE A 484 -11.05 -5.66 7.48
N GLN A 485 -12.25 -5.08 7.48
CA GLN A 485 -13.33 -5.46 8.36
C GLN A 485 -13.77 -6.92 8.16
N ILE A 486 -13.93 -7.37 6.92
CA ILE A 486 -14.28 -8.78 6.62
C ILE A 486 -13.22 -9.74 7.17
N LEU A 487 -11.94 -9.41 7.02
CA LEU A 487 -10.85 -10.23 7.55
C LEU A 487 -10.82 -10.26 9.07
N ASP A 488 -11.09 -9.15 9.72
CA ASP A 488 -11.16 -9.07 11.17
C ASP A 488 -12.39 -9.84 11.71
N ASN A 489 -13.52 -9.78 11.02
CA ASN A 489 -14.72 -10.57 11.35
C ASN A 489 -14.47 -12.09 11.17
N LEU A 490 -13.71 -12.50 10.14
CA LEU A 490 -13.31 -13.89 9.97
C LEU A 490 -12.42 -14.38 11.12
N ARG A 491 -11.44 -13.58 11.55
CA ARG A 491 -10.58 -13.86 12.70
C ARG A 491 -11.33 -13.85 14.01
N ALA A 492 -12.30 -12.95 14.16
CA ALA A 492 -13.18 -12.89 15.35
C ALA A 492 -14.15 -14.07 15.45
N GLY A 493 -14.37 -14.78 14.32
CA GLY A 493 -15.34 -15.87 14.24
C GLY A 493 -16.78 -15.41 13.99
N GLU A 494 -16.97 -14.18 13.57
CA GLU A 494 -18.26 -13.66 13.13
C GLU A 494 -18.62 -14.17 11.73
N ILE A 495 -17.60 -14.52 10.94
CA ILE A 495 -17.70 -15.15 9.62
C ILE A 495 -17.02 -16.51 9.67
N ASP A 496 -17.68 -17.55 9.16
CA ASP A 496 -17.16 -18.91 9.10
C ASP A 496 -16.51 -19.23 7.75
N VAL A 497 -17.06 -18.65 6.67
CA VAL A 497 -16.62 -18.91 5.29
C VAL A 497 -16.28 -17.62 4.57
N LEU A 498 -15.07 -17.54 4.02
CA LEU A 498 -14.65 -16.46 3.15
C LEU A 498 -14.51 -16.94 1.72
N ILE A 499 -15.22 -16.31 0.79
CA ILE A 499 -15.23 -16.65 -0.63
C ILE A 499 -14.45 -15.58 -1.40
N GLY A 500 -13.55 -15.98 -2.30
CA GLY A 500 -12.79 -15.02 -3.09
C GLY A 500 -12.34 -15.52 -4.45
N VAL A 501 -12.08 -14.61 -5.39
CA VAL A 501 -11.61 -14.94 -6.73
C VAL A 501 -10.08 -15.02 -6.76
N ASN A 502 -9.40 -13.97 -6.38
CA ASN A 502 -7.95 -13.83 -6.49
C ASN A 502 -7.27 -13.32 -5.22
N LEU A 503 -8.03 -12.88 -4.25
CA LEU A 503 -7.58 -12.10 -3.10
C LEU A 503 -6.91 -12.92 -2.01
N LEU A 504 -6.99 -14.24 -2.12
CA LEU A 504 -6.34 -15.16 -1.19
C LEU A 504 -4.84 -15.31 -1.46
N ARG A 505 -4.30 -14.61 -2.45
CA ARG A 505 -2.87 -14.66 -2.82
C ARG A 505 -1.98 -13.78 -1.96
N GLU A 506 -2.48 -12.65 -1.45
CA GLU A 506 -1.65 -11.58 -0.92
C GLU A 506 -1.70 -11.50 0.61
N GLY A 507 -0.60 -11.83 1.28
CA GLY A 507 -0.26 -11.40 2.63
C GLY A 507 -1.22 -11.78 3.78
N LEU A 508 -2.26 -12.57 3.53
CA LEU A 508 -3.21 -12.96 4.56
C LEU A 508 -2.63 -14.04 5.48
N ASP A 509 -2.44 -13.67 6.72
CA ASP A 509 -2.05 -14.58 7.80
C ASP A 509 -3.30 -14.97 8.59
N LEU A 510 -3.86 -16.14 8.28
CA LEU A 510 -5.12 -16.63 8.86
C LEU A 510 -4.90 -18.03 9.46
N PRO A 511 -4.33 -18.13 10.68
CA PRO A 511 -4.10 -19.41 11.34
C PRO A 511 -5.40 -20.13 11.72
N GLU A 512 -6.53 -19.45 11.74
CA GLU A 512 -7.87 -20.00 12.03
C GLU A 512 -8.41 -20.86 10.86
N VAL A 513 -7.85 -20.70 9.66
CA VAL A 513 -8.32 -21.41 8.45
C VAL A 513 -7.76 -22.82 8.42
N SER A 514 -8.64 -23.80 8.52
CA SER A 514 -8.31 -25.23 8.43
C SER A 514 -8.62 -25.85 7.07
N LEU A 515 -9.56 -25.26 6.30
CA LEU A 515 -9.94 -25.77 4.99
C LEU A 515 -9.77 -24.67 3.91
N VAL A 516 -9.12 -25.03 2.81
CA VAL A 516 -9.11 -24.26 1.59
C VAL A 516 -9.76 -25.10 0.47
N ALA A 517 -10.87 -24.64 -0.06
CA ALA A 517 -11.59 -25.27 -1.16
C ALA A 517 -11.33 -24.53 -2.48
N ILE A 518 -10.90 -25.23 -3.50
CA ILE A 518 -10.61 -24.70 -4.83
C ILE A 518 -11.64 -25.26 -5.81
N ILE A 519 -12.61 -24.43 -6.16
CA ILE A 519 -13.67 -24.77 -7.11
C ILE A 519 -13.10 -24.78 -8.53
N ASP A 520 -13.49 -25.77 -9.35
CA ASP A 520 -13.05 -25.89 -10.74
C ASP A 520 -11.52 -25.77 -10.89
N ALA A 521 -10.78 -26.58 -10.14
CA ALA A 521 -9.33 -26.52 -10.09
C ALA A 521 -8.65 -26.95 -11.40
N ASP A 522 -9.35 -27.71 -12.25
CA ASP A 522 -8.88 -28.19 -13.55
C ASP A 522 -9.10 -27.18 -14.71
N LYS A 523 -9.69 -26.02 -14.45
CA LYS A 523 -9.85 -24.96 -15.46
C LYS A 523 -8.57 -24.17 -15.56
N GLU A 524 -7.62 -24.63 -16.36
CA GLU A 524 -6.33 -24.00 -16.55
C GLU A 524 -6.43 -22.52 -16.92
N GLY A 525 -5.55 -21.71 -16.34
CA GLY A 525 -5.49 -20.28 -16.55
C GLY A 525 -4.67 -19.60 -15.46
N PHE A 526 -4.61 -18.28 -15.51
CA PHE A 526 -3.83 -17.48 -14.55
C PHE A 526 -4.19 -17.76 -13.08
N LEU A 527 -5.48 -18.01 -12.77
CA LEU A 527 -5.97 -18.30 -11.42
C LEU A 527 -5.72 -19.75 -10.96
N ARG A 528 -5.38 -20.65 -11.85
CA ARG A 528 -5.13 -22.07 -11.59
C ARG A 528 -3.76 -22.52 -12.08
N SER A 529 -2.83 -21.58 -12.28
CA SER A 529 -1.42 -21.90 -12.52
C SER A 529 -0.79 -22.53 -11.29
N HIS A 530 0.30 -23.29 -11.45
CA HIS A 530 1.04 -23.91 -10.37
C HIS A 530 1.34 -22.93 -9.23
N ARG A 531 1.84 -21.71 -9.52
CA ARG A 531 2.11 -20.68 -8.50
C ARG A 531 0.85 -20.27 -7.75
N SER A 532 -0.24 -20.03 -8.46
CA SER A 532 -1.52 -19.64 -7.87
C SER A 532 -2.05 -20.72 -6.93
N LEU A 533 -2.01 -21.97 -7.36
CA LEU A 533 -2.43 -23.10 -6.56
C LEU A 533 -1.57 -23.27 -5.34
N THR A 534 -0.23 -23.24 -5.47
CA THR A 534 0.71 -23.36 -4.35
C THR A 534 0.52 -22.28 -3.30
N GLN A 535 0.29 -21.02 -3.70
CA GLN A 535 -0.01 -19.93 -2.77
C GLN A 535 -1.33 -20.12 -2.03
N THR A 536 -2.36 -20.56 -2.77
CA THR A 536 -3.68 -20.83 -2.20
C THR A 536 -3.62 -21.99 -1.20
N VAL A 537 -2.94 -23.09 -1.56
CA VAL A 537 -2.66 -24.24 -0.67
C VAL A 537 -1.94 -23.78 0.60
N GLY A 538 -0.95 -22.92 0.49
CA GLY A 538 -0.17 -22.38 1.60
C GLY A 538 -0.99 -21.60 2.66
N ARG A 539 -2.24 -21.20 2.35
CA ARG A 539 -3.12 -20.55 3.34
C ARG A 539 -3.59 -21.48 4.44
N ALA A 540 -3.74 -22.77 4.17
CA ALA A 540 -4.06 -23.77 5.18
C ALA A 540 -2.84 -24.29 5.96
N ALA A 541 -1.62 -23.92 5.58
CA ALA A 541 -0.38 -24.46 6.17
C ALA A 541 -0.07 -23.94 7.58
N ARG A 542 -0.87 -23.03 8.14
CA ARG A 542 -0.72 -22.48 9.50
C ARG A 542 -1.64 -23.12 10.52
N ASN A 543 -2.53 -23.98 10.07
CA ASN A 543 -3.46 -24.71 10.93
C ASN A 543 -2.98 -26.16 11.10
N LEU A 544 -3.10 -26.71 12.31
CA LEU A 544 -2.77 -28.11 12.60
C LEU A 544 -3.59 -29.10 11.76
N ASN A 545 -4.88 -28.75 11.50
CA ASN A 545 -5.82 -29.54 10.74
C ASN A 545 -5.90 -29.10 9.26
N GLY A 546 -4.87 -28.38 8.77
CA GLY A 546 -4.85 -27.82 7.43
C GLY A 546 -5.11 -28.84 6.33
N THR A 547 -6.16 -28.63 5.56
CA THR A 547 -6.57 -29.48 4.43
C THR A 547 -6.92 -28.60 3.23
N VAL A 548 -6.63 -29.10 2.04
CA VAL A 548 -7.03 -28.43 0.79
C VAL A 548 -7.83 -29.42 -0.03
N ILE A 549 -8.98 -28.98 -0.56
CA ILE A 549 -9.79 -29.76 -1.50
C ILE A 549 -9.73 -29.06 -2.84
N MET A 550 -9.27 -29.76 -3.87
CA MET A 550 -9.31 -29.35 -5.26
C MET A 550 -10.45 -30.08 -5.96
N TYR A 551 -11.49 -29.36 -6.37
CA TYR A 551 -12.57 -29.94 -7.15
C TYR A 551 -12.18 -29.93 -8.62
N ALA A 552 -12.02 -31.13 -9.20
CA ALA A 552 -11.53 -31.30 -10.56
C ALA A 552 -11.97 -32.68 -11.12
N ASP A 553 -12.31 -32.71 -12.42
CA ASP A 553 -12.61 -33.96 -13.10
C ASP A 553 -11.34 -34.61 -13.68
N LYS A 554 -10.28 -33.85 -13.85
CA LYS A 554 -8.95 -34.30 -14.29
C LYS A 554 -7.85 -33.54 -13.55
N ILE A 555 -6.76 -34.22 -13.29
CA ILE A 555 -5.56 -33.57 -12.72
C ILE A 555 -4.79 -32.92 -13.89
N THR A 556 -4.62 -31.60 -13.82
CA THR A 556 -3.81 -30.84 -14.77
C THR A 556 -2.33 -30.85 -14.38
N GLU A 557 -1.45 -30.42 -15.29
CA GLU A 557 -0.02 -30.33 -15.02
C GLU A 557 0.26 -29.36 -13.85
N SER A 558 -0.41 -28.20 -13.80
CA SER A 558 -0.31 -27.23 -12.71
C SER A 558 -0.75 -27.82 -11.36
N MET A 559 -1.80 -28.63 -11.35
CA MET A 559 -2.25 -29.33 -10.14
C MET A 559 -1.22 -30.37 -9.70
N GLN A 560 -0.71 -31.20 -10.63
CA GLN A 560 0.27 -32.25 -10.32
C GLN A 560 1.54 -31.66 -9.72
N GLN A 561 2.10 -30.62 -10.33
CA GLN A 561 3.27 -29.92 -9.81
C GLN A 561 3.04 -29.36 -8.39
N THR A 562 1.82 -28.84 -8.12
CA THR A 562 1.47 -28.32 -6.78
C THR A 562 1.35 -29.44 -5.75
N ILE A 563 0.78 -30.58 -6.12
CA ILE A 563 0.64 -31.75 -5.27
C ILE A 563 2.02 -32.30 -4.92
N ASP A 564 2.85 -32.56 -5.93
CA ASP A 564 4.19 -33.14 -5.76
C ASP A 564 5.07 -32.24 -4.89
N GLU A 565 5.06 -30.94 -5.11
CA GLU A 565 5.84 -29.99 -4.30
C GLU A 565 5.33 -29.90 -2.86
N THR A 566 4.01 -29.93 -2.65
CA THR A 566 3.42 -29.90 -1.31
C THR A 566 3.76 -31.20 -0.54
N GLU A 567 3.72 -32.34 -1.21
CA GLU A 567 4.11 -33.63 -0.61
C GLU A 567 5.61 -33.68 -0.29
N ARG A 568 6.48 -33.17 -1.18
CA ARG A 568 7.92 -33.05 -0.94
C ARG A 568 8.19 -32.23 0.33
N ARG A 569 7.60 -31.02 0.42
CA ARG A 569 7.75 -30.13 1.58
C ARG A 569 7.22 -30.77 2.86
N ARG A 570 6.09 -31.45 2.76
CA ARG A 570 5.49 -32.16 3.89
C ARG A 570 6.39 -33.28 4.41
N ALA A 571 7.00 -34.06 3.52
CA ALA A 571 7.91 -35.13 3.88
C ALA A 571 9.20 -34.63 4.58
N ILE A 572 9.79 -33.56 4.04
CA ILE A 572 10.96 -32.89 4.63
C ILE A 572 10.66 -32.40 6.05
N GLN A 573 9.54 -31.70 6.22
CA GLN A 573 9.13 -31.19 7.53
C GLN A 573 8.84 -32.31 8.53
N LEU A 574 8.21 -33.39 8.08
CA LEU A 574 7.90 -34.53 8.94
C LEU A 574 9.19 -35.22 9.43
N GLN A 575 10.13 -35.48 8.52
CA GLN A 575 11.42 -36.02 8.85
C GLN A 575 12.18 -35.15 9.87
N TYR A 576 12.21 -33.83 9.63
CA TYR A 576 12.83 -32.89 10.56
C TYR A 576 12.16 -32.91 11.96
N ASN A 577 10.83 -32.97 12.00
CA ASN A 577 10.11 -33.07 13.28
C ASN A 577 10.45 -34.36 14.04
N GLU A 578 10.55 -35.49 13.35
CA GLU A 578 10.91 -36.80 13.95
C GLU A 578 12.34 -36.78 14.48
N GLU A 579 13.32 -36.28 13.70
CA GLU A 579 14.74 -36.22 14.07
C GLU A 579 14.97 -35.29 15.28
N HIS A 580 14.17 -34.21 15.43
CA HIS A 580 14.34 -33.23 16.51
C HIS A 580 13.30 -33.35 17.64
N GLY A 581 12.40 -34.33 17.57
CA GLY A 581 11.37 -34.56 18.57
C GLY A 581 10.37 -33.40 18.69
N ILE A 582 10.08 -32.69 17.56
CA ILE A 582 9.20 -31.54 17.52
C ILE A 582 7.76 -31.99 17.34
N THR A 583 6.89 -31.57 18.26
CA THR A 583 5.45 -31.72 18.11
C THR A 583 4.87 -30.44 17.49
N PRO A 584 4.13 -30.51 16.36
CA PRO A 584 3.53 -29.35 15.72
C PRO A 584 2.65 -28.54 16.69
N GLN A 585 2.84 -27.22 16.71
CA GLN A 585 2.12 -26.30 17.58
C GLN A 585 1.39 -25.24 16.77
N ALA A 586 0.15 -24.94 17.18
CA ALA A 586 -0.62 -23.86 16.59
C ALA A 586 0.03 -22.49 16.87
N ILE A 587 0.02 -21.61 15.88
CA ILE A 587 0.53 -20.24 16.04
C ILE A 587 -0.57 -19.41 16.72
N VAL A 588 -0.30 -18.91 17.94
CA VAL A 588 -1.10 -17.90 18.58
C VAL A 588 -0.39 -16.56 18.40
N LYS A 589 -0.91 -15.70 17.52
CA LYS A 589 -0.41 -14.33 17.37
C LYS A 589 -1.25 -13.37 18.20
N GLU A 590 -0.60 -12.52 18.99
CA GLU A 590 -1.23 -11.33 19.53
C GLU A 590 -1.66 -10.40 18.37
N ARG A 591 -2.81 -9.76 18.53
CA ARG A 591 -3.32 -8.81 17.51
C ARG A 591 -2.37 -7.61 17.41
N ILE A 592 -1.58 -7.55 16.36
CA ILE A 592 -0.80 -6.35 16.02
C ILE A 592 -1.77 -5.39 15.33
N ARG A 593 -2.14 -4.31 16.02
CA ARG A 593 -2.92 -3.22 15.41
C ARG A 593 -2.06 -2.53 14.35
N VAL A 594 -2.59 -2.44 13.15
CA VAL A 594 -1.92 -1.74 12.03
C VAL A 594 -1.96 -0.24 12.31
N VAL A 595 -0.80 0.41 12.23
CA VAL A 595 -0.64 1.85 12.43
C VAL A 595 -1.51 2.61 11.42
N GLY A 596 -2.44 3.44 11.91
CA GLY A 596 -3.19 4.41 11.09
C GLY A 596 -4.71 4.39 11.20
N VAL A 597 -5.35 3.50 11.96
CA VAL A 597 -6.82 3.37 11.96
C VAL A 597 -7.52 3.78 13.28
N ASP A 598 -6.80 3.95 14.40
CA ASP A 598 -7.46 4.11 15.70
C ASP A 598 -7.03 5.34 16.50
N LYS A 599 -7.68 6.49 16.26
CA LYS A 599 -7.84 7.54 17.31
C LYS A 599 -9.28 8.06 17.50
N LYS A 600 -10.27 7.57 16.75
CA LYS A 600 -11.65 8.08 16.86
C LYS A 600 -12.61 7.21 17.70
N GLU A 601 -12.32 5.96 17.99
CA GLU A 601 -13.27 5.08 18.69
C GLU A 601 -13.10 4.98 20.22
N GLU A 602 -11.95 5.35 20.79
CA GLU A 602 -11.75 5.27 22.26
C GLU A 602 -12.46 6.38 23.06
N SER A 603 -12.86 7.49 22.45
CA SER A 603 -13.58 8.59 23.15
C SER A 603 -15.10 8.38 23.22
N GLU A 604 -15.71 7.53 22.39
CA GLU A 604 -17.15 7.29 22.41
C GLU A 604 -17.61 6.10 23.26
N ASN A 605 -16.72 5.18 23.61
CA ASN A 605 -17.08 3.94 24.32
C ASN A 605 -17.10 4.04 25.85
N LYS A 606 -16.84 5.20 26.46
CA LYS A 606 -16.90 5.38 27.92
C LYS A 606 -18.24 5.86 28.47
N GLN A 607 -19.26 6.05 27.65
CA GLN A 607 -20.56 6.58 28.14
C GLN A 607 -21.82 5.83 27.69
N LYS A 608 -21.82 4.55 27.36
CA LYS A 608 -23.07 3.81 27.21
C LYS A 608 -23.00 2.38 27.74
N LYS A 609 -23.11 2.22 29.06
CA LYS A 609 -23.68 0.98 29.66
C LYS A 609 -25.14 1.25 29.93
N SER A 610 -26.07 0.71 29.12
CA SER A 610 -27.39 0.23 29.55
C SER A 610 -28.19 -0.35 28.37
N THR A 611 -28.60 -1.60 28.56
CA THR A 611 -29.70 -2.37 27.95
C THR A 611 -29.61 -2.88 26.52
N PRO A 612 -29.85 -4.18 26.30
CA PRO A 612 -29.81 -4.82 24.98
C PRO A 612 -31.11 -4.56 24.21
N LYS A 613 -31.03 -3.92 23.07
CA LYS A 613 -32.08 -3.96 22.05
C LYS A 613 -31.61 -4.80 20.88
N LYS A 614 -32.49 -5.74 20.49
CA LYS A 614 -32.39 -6.63 19.35
C LYS A 614 -31.84 -5.90 18.10
N ALA A 615 -30.77 -6.46 17.56
CA ALA A 615 -30.25 -6.08 16.24
C ALA A 615 -31.27 -6.51 15.17
N THR A 616 -31.87 -5.55 14.52
CA THR A 616 -32.52 -5.71 13.23
C THR A 616 -31.53 -5.30 12.14
N SER A 617 -31.28 -6.23 11.26
CA SER A 617 -30.58 -6.08 9.98
C SER A 617 -30.94 -4.78 9.24
N SER A 618 -29.99 -3.88 9.02
CA SER A 618 -30.17 -2.77 8.08
C SER A 618 -28.86 -2.04 7.74
N ILE A 619 -27.84 -2.77 7.30
CA ILE A 619 -26.62 -2.16 6.69
C ILE A 619 -26.57 -2.43 5.16
N TYR A 620 -27.50 -3.26 4.65
CA TYR A 620 -27.52 -3.65 3.22
C TYR A 620 -28.56 -2.91 2.37
N ASP A 621 -29.29 -1.92 2.92
CA ASP A 621 -30.40 -1.27 2.19
C ASP A 621 -30.07 0.08 1.52
N ILE A 622 -28.85 0.58 1.58
CA ILE A 622 -28.53 1.90 0.98
C ILE A 622 -27.99 1.78 -0.44
N ASP A 623 -27.27 0.71 -0.79
CA ASP A 623 -26.74 0.51 -2.16
C ASP A 623 -27.68 -0.25 -3.11
N SER A 624 -28.72 -0.91 -2.60
CA SER A 624 -29.69 -1.64 -3.43
C SER A 624 -30.75 -0.74 -4.11
N LEU A 625 -30.80 0.55 -3.76
CA LEU A 625 -31.78 1.49 -4.32
C LEU A 625 -31.29 2.24 -5.57
N HIS A 626 -30.03 2.08 -5.98
CA HIS A 626 -29.46 2.99 -6.97
C HIS A 626 -29.37 2.50 -8.42
N HIS A 627 -29.77 1.27 -8.75
CA HIS A 627 -29.67 0.78 -10.15
C HIS A 627 -30.72 -0.25 -10.59
N ILE A 628 -31.99 -0.11 -10.20
CA ILE A 628 -33.05 -1.00 -10.71
C ILE A 628 -33.12 -0.96 -12.26
N ALA A 629 -32.94 0.23 -12.87
CA ALA A 629 -32.98 0.38 -14.33
C ALA A 629 -31.71 -0.13 -15.07
N ALA A 630 -30.59 -0.30 -14.36
CA ALA A 630 -29.35 -0.84 -14.93
C ALA A 630 -29.20 -2.36 -14.71
N ASP A 631 -30.12 -2.98 -13.95
CA ASP A 631 -30.09 -4.39 -13.66
C ASP A 631 -30.50 -5.20 -14.90
N PRO A 632 -29.75 -6.25 -15.30
CA PRO A 632 -30.17 -7.17 -16.36
C PRO A 632 -31.56 -7.77 -16.13
N VAL A 633 -32.01 -7.88 -14.88
CA VAL A 633 -33.35 -8.35 -14.49
C VAL A 633 -34.46 -7.47 -15.07
N VAL A 634 -34.26 -6.15 -15.19
CA VAL A 634 -35.24 -5.23 -15.77
C VAL A 634 -35.48 -5.53 -17.26
N ALA A 635 -34.50 -6.09 -17.96
CA ALA A 635 -34.67 -6.53 -19.35
C ALA A 635 -35.66 -7.71 -19.52
N TYR A 636 -35.94 -8.43 -18.44
CA TYR A 636 -36.81 -9.61 -18.39
C TYR A 636 -38.07 -9.39 -17.56
N MET A 637 -38.32 -8.18 -17.04
CA MET A 637 -39.52 -7.86 -16.28
C MET A 637 -40.77 -7.83 -17.18
N SER A 638 -41.86 -8.39 -16.66
CA SER A 638 -43.17 -8.21 -17.32
C SER A 638 -43.67 -6.77 -17.15
N LYS A 639 -44.54 -6.32 -18.06
CA LYS A 639 -45.13 -4.99 -18.06
C LYS A 639 -45.74 -4.60 -16.70
N ASP A 640 -46.47 -5.51 -16.06
CA ASP A 640 -47.09 -5.28 -14.74
C ASP A 640 -46.08 -5.12 -13.62
N ASN A 641 -44.92 -5.79 -13.69
CA ASN A 641 -43.86 -5.65 -12.73
C ASN A 641 -43.06 -4.36 -12.95
N LEU A 642 -42.92 -3.90 -14.18
CA LEU A 642 -42.29 -2.64 -14.53
C LEU A 642 -43.14 -1.45 -14.05
N GLU A 643 -44.47 -1.50 -14.23
CA GLU A 643 -45.40 -0.50 -13.71
C GLU A 643 -45.36 -0.39 -12.18
N LYS A 644 -45.27 -1.53 -11.48
CA LYS A 644 -45.11 -1.55 -10.00
C LYS A 644 -43.76 -0.98 -9.55
N ALA A 645 -42.68 -1.23 -10.31
CA ALA A 645 -41.37 -0.67 -10.01
C ALA A 645 -41.39 0.88 -10.18
N ILE A 646 -42.03 1.38 -11.22
CA ILE A 646 -42.18 2.83 -11.45
C ILE A 646 -42.99 3.48 -10.31
N GLU A 647 -44.12 2.87 -9.88
CA GLU A 647 -44.92 3.39 -8.77
C GLU A 647 -44.11 3.43 -7.45
N LYS A 648 -43.31 2.39 -7.18
CA LYS A 648 -42.47 2.32 -6.00
C LYS A 648 -41.39 3.39 -6.04
N THR A 649 -40.63 3.50 -7.13
CA THR A 649 -39.58 4.53 -7.29
C THR A 649 -40.13 5.93 -7.16
N LYS A 650 -41.35 6.18 -7.65
CA LYS A 650 -42.06 7.45 -7.50
C LYS A 650 -42.44 7.76 -6.05
N ALA A 651 -42.89 6.75 -5.31
CA ALA A 651 -43.21 6.92 -3.88
C ALA A 651 -41.94 7.22 -3.06
N ASP A 652 -40.85 6.52 -3.34
CA ASP A 652 -39.56 6.69 -2.68
C ASP A 652 -38.96 8.07 -3.00
N MET A 653 -39.07 8.54 -4.25
CA MET A 653 -38.67 9.91 -4.66
C MET A 653 -39.43 10.99 -3.87
N VAL A 654 -40.75 10.85 -3.73
CA VAL A 654 -41.58 11.80 -2.97
C VAL A 654 -41.23 11.75 -1.48
N ALA A 655 -40.90 10.59 -0.93
CA ALA A 655 -40.46 10.42 0.46
C ALA A 655 -39.09 11.12 0.70
N ALA A 656 -38.14 10.92 -0.19
CA ALA A 656 -36.84 11.58 -0.15
C ALA A 656 -36.97 13.13 -0.23
N ALA A 657 -37.83 13.63 -1.13
CA ALA A 657 -38.08 15.07 -1.26
C ALA A 657 -38.73 15.65 0.01
N LYS A 658 -39.66 14.94 0.67
CA LYS A 658 -40.25 15.36 1.95
C LYS A 658 -39.23 15.41 3.09
N ASN A 659 -38.23 14.54 3.06
CA ASN A 659 -37.13 14.52 4.03
C ASN A 659 -36.00 15.52 3.70
N MET A 660 -36.20 16.39 2.70
CA MET A 660 -35.21 17.36 2.20
C MET A 660 -33.92 16.74 1.63
N ASP A 661 -33.94 15.46 1.33
CA ASP A 661 -32.83 14.77 0.63
C ASP A 661 -33.00 14.93 -0.88
N PHE A 662 -32.59 16.10 -1.37
CA PHE A 662 -32.77 16.48 -2.78
C PHE A 662 -31.82 15.70 -3.72
N ILE A 663 -30.71 15.17 -3.20
CA ILE A 663 -29.76 14.37 -3.99
C ILE A 663 -30.39 13.01 -4.31
N THR A 664 -30.87 12.31 -3.31
CA THR A 664 -31.58 11.02 -3.48
C THR A 664 -32.86 11.20 -4.28
N ALA A 665 -33.62 12.27 -4.06
CA ALA A 665 -34.82 12.58 -4.86
C ALA A 665 -34.51 12.79 -6.35
N ALA A 666 -33.40 13.45 -6.70
CA ALA A 666 -32.97 13.65 -8.08
C ALA A 666 -32.54 12.33 -8.73
N GLN A 667 -31.81 11.46 -8.02
CA GLN A 667 -31.40 10.16 -8.50
C GLN A 667 -32.61 9.23 -8.77
N LEU A 668 -33.56 9.18 -7.85
CA LEU A 668 -34.79 8.41 -8.00
C LEU A 668 -35.68 8.93 -9.16
N ARG A 669 -35.67 10.25 -9.41
CA ARG A 669 -36.35 10.80 -10.59
C ARG A 669 -35.72 10.32 -11.89
N ASP A 670 -34.39 10.35 -11.98
CA ASP A 670 -33.67 9.92 -13.19
C ASP A 670 -33.83 8.40 -13.41
N GLU A 671 -33.94 7.63 -12.33
CA GLU A 671 -34.28 6.22 -12.35
C GLU A 671 -35.69 5.96 -12.87
N MET A 672 -36.67 6.70 -12.37
CA MET A 672 -38.06 6.61 -12.80
C MET A 672 -38.20 6.89 -14.30
N ILE A 673 -37.53 7.92 -14.81
CA ILE A 673 -37.53 8.26 -16.25
C ILE A 673 -37.00 7.08 -17.09
N ARG A 674 -35.90 6.45 -16.67
CA ARG A 674 -35.34 5.29 -17.37
C ARG A 674 -36.28 4.08 -17.38
N LEU A 675 -37.00 3.84 -16.28
CA LEU A 675 -38.01 2.77 -16.21
C LEU A 675 -39.21 3.06 -17.10
N GLU A 676 -39.67 4.33 -17.18
CA GLU A 676 -40.74 4.80 -18.07
C GLU A 676 -40.36 4.69 -19.55
N ASP A 677 -39.12 5.06 -19.92
CA ASP A 677 -38.60 4.89 -21.28
C ASP A 677 -38.63 3.41 -21.69
N LYS A 678 -38.21 2.52 -20.77
CA LYS A 678 -38.23 1.08 -21.05
C LYS A 678 -39.62 0.49 -21.14
N LEU A 679 -40.58 0.99 -20.36
CA LEU A 679 -41.99 0.64 -20.46
C LEU A 679 -42.59 1.12 -21.81
N ASN A 680 -42.14 2.24 -22.33
CA ASN A 680 -42.56 2.77 -23.62
C ASN A 680 -41.94 2.00 -24.81
N GLU A 681 -40.72 1.46 -24.66
CA GLU A 681 -40.10 0.55 -25.65
C GLU A 681 -40.85 -0.81 -25.78
N MET A 682 -41.56 -1.18 -24.73
CA MET A 682 -42.38 -2.43 -24.71
C MET A 682 -43.83 -2.23 -25.19
N LYS A 683 -44.26 -1.00 -25.51
CA LYS A 683 -45.54 -0.66 -26.13
C LYS A 683 -45.44 -0.69 -27.66
#